data_6e6bdf5cde229023dc1a38bf2f3da5e2
#
_entry.id   6e6bdf5cde229023dc1a38bf2f3da5e2
#
_cell.length_a   1.000
_cell.length_b   1.000
_cell.length_c   1.000
_cell.angle_alpha   90.00
_cell.angle_beta   90.00
_cell.angle_gamma   90.00
#
_symmetry.space_group_name_H-M   'P 1'
#
loop_
_entity.id
_entity.type
_entity.pdbx_description
1 polymer ?
#
loop_
_entity_poly.entity_id
_entity_poly.type
_entity_poly.pdbx_seq_one_letter_code
_entity_poly.pdbx_strand_id
1 'polypeptide(L)'
;MAGLKQNEDYDNYVVNICPNDTEGEVLTIGGLDIQLPKAPKKKEILFYDRKPAMQMWERLPVPAELQRIRSMDEWYEMPSDFKKRFSPYIEKEFDRRRNGVWFYNNGVPVYITGRHYMLLQWSKMDIGYASYLEFQRRLFIHFAACETDPRSIGQMYTKCRRSGYTNMSAAILVDEGTQVKDKLLGIQSKTGKDAQENIFMKKVVPMFKSYPFFFKPIQDGTTNPRMELAFREPSKRITKKNKTSNKGEALNTIINWKNTTNNAYDGEKLHILYLDEAGKWERPTDIREAWRIEKTCLIVGRRIVGKALVGSTVNPMDKGGNQYKEIWRDSDPEDRNANGRTKTGLYRLFVPAYEALEGFFDKHGNPIVEDPEHPIQTIDGDYVDIGAKTYLKNERDALKHDARELNEFIRQFPFTVDEAMRDSIEGSTFNIGKIYEQVEHNQELYPNPVVVGNFQWKDGVKDKEVVFSPNPQGRWRVAWMPPNELRNKYVIKYNKKHPGNDHIGVGGVDSYDLDSTTDNRGSKGACHLYNKFSMAAPPNMFVAEYASRPPLARIFYEDVLMASVFYGYPLLIENNKYGIVRYFESRGYEEYVMKRPEHLKTPGSINTKTRGIPSNSQDVIQAHAHAIEAYIEEHVGVNNETGEMGKMYFDRTLEDWIGYKIDNRTKFDLTISSGLALLAAQRVKKEKKQSNFDDKKFFRRYTKEIRR
;
A
#
# COMPACT_ATOMS: atom_id res chain seq x y z
N MET A 1 -16.94 -29.94 13.77
CA MET A 1 -15.90 -29.33 12.88
C MET A 1 -15.91 -30.09 11.58
N ALA A 2 -16.54 -29.55 10.56
CA ALA A 2 -16.51 -30.11 9.21
C ALA A 2 -15.10 -29.88 8.63
N GLY A 3 -14.44 -30.98 8.25
CA GLY A 3 -13.17 -30.88 7.54
C GLY A 3 -13.41 -30.30 6.14
N LEU A 4 -12.72 -29.22 5.83
CA LEU A 4 -12.71 -28.66 4.48
C LEU A 4 -12.25 -29.73 3.49
N LYS A 5 -13.08 -30.02 2.49
CA LYS A 5 -12.73 -30.90 1.38
C LYS A 5 -11.67 -30.23 0.51
N GLN A 6 -10.71 -31.01 0.03
CA GLN A 6 -9.52 -30.56 -0.72
C GLN A 6 -9.79 -29.97 -2.12
N ASN A 7 -11.05 -29.72 -2.51
CA ASN A 7 -11.42 -29.24 -3.86
C ASN A 7 -12.57 -28.21 -3.84
N GLU A 8 -12.62 -27.32 -2.85
CA GLU A 8 -13.55 -26.20 -2.94
C GLU A 8 -12.85 -25.04 -3.68
N ASP A 9 -13.52 -24.53 -4.69
CA ASP A 9 -13.14 -23.37 -5.50
C ASP A 9 -12.95 -22.16 -4.57
N TYR A 10 -11.70 -21.77 -4.35
CA TYR A 10 -11.36 -20.66 -3.44
C TYR A 10 -11.74 -19.29 -3.99
N ASP A 11 -12.09 -19.21 -5.28
CA ASP A 11 -12.36 -17.94 -5.97
C ASP A 11 -13.74 -17.33 -5.65
N ASN A 12 -14.64 -18.09 -4.97
CA ASN A 12 -15.98 -17.62 -4.59
C ASN A 12 -16.32 -17.88 -3.12
N TYR A 13 -15.34 -17.80 -2.23
CA TYR A 13 -15.57 -18.13 -0.83
C TYR A 13 -16.15 -16.95 -0.04
N VAL A 14 -17.41 -17.10 0.35
CA VAL A 14 -18.10 -16.18 1.27
C VAL A 14 -17.76 -16.56 2.73
N VAL A 15 -17.23 -15.62 3.50
CA VAL A 15 -16.97 -15.81 4.94
C VAL A 15 -18.25 -15.51 5.73
N ASN A 16 -18.86 -16.54 6.29
CA ASN A 16 -20.04 -16.39 7.14
C ASN A 16 -19.63 -16.11 8.59
N ILE A 17 -19.88 -14.89 9.10
CA ILE A 17 -19.57 -14.49 10.47
C ILE A 17 -20.58 -15.01 11.51
N CYS A 18 -21.70 -15.59 11.06
CA CYS A 18 -22.70 -16.24 11.90
C CYS A 18 -23.00 -17.64 11.35
N PRO A 19 -22.17 -18.67 11.65
CA PRO A 19 -22.21 -19.98 10.98
C PRO A 19 -23.56 -20.72 11.06
N ASN A 20 -24.41 -20.37 12.01
CA ASN A 20 -25.75 -20.94 12.16
C ASN A 20 -26.83 -20.25 11.36
N ASP A 21 -26.49 -19.19 10.61
CA ASP A 21 -27.42 -18.40 9.82
C ASP A 21 -26.80 -18.17 8.41
N THR A 22 -27.43 -18.70 7.38
CA THR A 22 -26.96 -18.67 5.99
C THR A 22 -27.81 -17.80 5.08
N GLU A 23 -28.79 -17.09 5.61
CA GLU A 23 -29.74 -16.31 4.82
C GLU A 23 -29.52 -14.77 4.91
N GLY A 24 -28.41 -14.34 5.52
CA GLY A 24 -28.09 -12.91 5.67
C GLY A 24 -27.56 -12.26 4.40
N GLU A 25 -27.51 -10.93 4.41
CA GLU A 25 -26.91 -10.12 3.37
C GLU A 25 -25.40 -10.38 3.26
N VAL A 26 -24.85 -10.34 2.04
CA VAL A 26 -23.41 -10.41 1.77
C VAL A 26 -22.86 -9.01 1.52
N LEU A 27 -21.84 -8.63 2.26
CA LEU A 27 -21.09 -7.37 2.10
C LEU A 27 -19.67 -7.65 1.61
N THR A 28 -19.23 -6.94 0.58
CA THR A 28 -17.82 -6.99 0.15
C THR A 28 -17.01 -5.93 0.88
N ILE A 29 -16.04 -6.35 1.71
CA ILE A 29 -15.17 -5.46 2.48
C ILE A 29 -13.72 -5.92 2.34
N GLY A 30 -12.84 -5.06 1.80
CA GLY A 30 -11.41 -5.36 1.67
C GLY A 30 -11.09 -6.59 0.82
N GLY A 31 -11.87 -6.84 -0.24
CA GLY A 31 -11.71 -8.03 -1.10
C GLY A 31 -12.28 -9.32 -0.49
N LEU A 32 -13.02 -9.24 0.61
CA LEU A 32 -13.71 -10.37 1.22
C LEU A 32 -15.22 -10.22 1.06
N ASP A 33 -15.89 -11.27 0.60
CA ASP A 33 -17.35 -11.39 0.66
C ASP A 33 -17.73 -11.96 2.03
N ILE A 34 -18.46 -11.16 2.80
CA ILE A 34 -18.79 -11.45 4.21
C ILE A 34 -20.29 -11.54 4.37
N GLN A 35 -20.78 -12.72 4.77
CA GLN A 35 -22.18 -12.92 5.05
C GLN A 35 -22.51 -12.52 6.48
N LEU A 36 -23.45 -11.58 6.61
CA LEU A 36 -24.01 -11.14 7.89
C LEU A 36 -25.08 -12.13 8.38
N PRO A 37 -25.45 -12.08 9.69
CA PRO A 37 -26.63 -12.79 10.15
C PRO A 37 -27.89 -12.21 9.49
N LYS A 38 -28.94 -13.03 9.36
CA LYS A 38 -30.24 -12.58 8.86
C LYS A 38 -30.84 -11.55 9.79
N ALA A 39 -31.42 -10.49 9.21
CA ALA A 39 -32.15 -9.51 9.99
C ALA A 39 -33.36 -10.16 10.71
N PRO A 40 -33.53 -9.95 12.01
CA PRO A 40 -34.68 -10.47 12.74
C PRO A 40 -35.98 -9.75 12.32
N LYS A 41 -37.11 -10.16 12.89
CA LYS A 41 -38.37 -9.47 12.62
C LYS A 41 -38.29 -8.00 13.03
N LYS A 42 -38.94 -7.13 12.26
CA LYS A 42 -38.93 -5.68 12.45
C LYS A 42 -39.03 -5.22 13.91
N LYS A 43 -39.94 -5.83 14.69
CA LYS A 43 -40.15 -5.47 16.11
C LYS A 43 -39.02 -5.88 17.06
N GLU A 44 -38.11 -6.74 16.61
CA GLU A 44 -36.95 -7.23 17.38
C GLU A 44 -35.72 -6.35 17.13
N ILE A 45 -35.75 -5.51 16.08
CA ILE A 45 -34.69 -4.56 15.73
C ILE A 45 -34.83 -3.33 16.62
N LEU A 46 -33.72 -2.90 17.22
CA LEU A 46 -33.73 -1.71 18.09
C LEU A 46 -34.20 -0.46 17.33
N PHE A 47 -34.92 0.40 18.02
CA PHE A 47 -35.42 1.70 17.52
C PHE A 47 -36.44 1.59 16.35
N TYR A 48 -37.06 0.41 16.13
CA TYR A 48 -38.01 0.16 15.04
C TYR A 48 -39.27 1.07 15.10
N ASP A 49 -39.65 1.51 16.30
CA ASP A 49 -40.81 2.33 16.60
C ASP A 49 -40.57 3.84 16.46
N ARG A 50 -39.31 4.24 16.26
CA ARG A 50 -38.94 5.64 16.04
C ARG A 50 -39.17 6.07 14.60
N LYS A 51 -39.37 7.39 14.39
CA LYS A 51 -39.36 7.96 13.03
C LYS A 51 -37.97 7.81 12.40
N PRO A 52 -37.84 7.59 11.09
CA PRO A 52 -36.52 7.37 10.45
C PRO A 52 -35.46 8.41 10.85
N ALA A 53 -35.80 9.69 10.81
CA ALA A 53 -34.87 10.76 11.18
C ALA A 53 -34.38 10.73 12.65
N MET A 54 -35.04 9.95 13.52
CA MET A 54 -34.67 9.75 14.94
C MET A 54 -34.08 8.37 15.19
N GLN A 55 -33.93 7.56 14.16
CA GLN A 55 -33.32 6.25 14.23
C GLN A 55 -31.81 6.41 14.05
N MET A 56 -31.09 6.44 15.13
CA MET A 56 -29.63 6.46 15.21
C MET A 56 -29.19 5.67 16.43
N TRP A 57 -27.95 5.29 16.47
CA TRP A 57 -27.41 4.58 17.62
C TRP A 57 -27.42 5.48 18.86
N GLU A 58 -28.03 4.97 19.91
CA GLU A 58 -28.00 5.52 21.25
C GLU A 58 -27.68 4.43 22.26
N ARG A 59 -26.92 4.77 23.29
CA ARG A 59 -26.66 3.83 24.38
C ARG A 59 -27.97 3.37 25.02
N LEU A 60 -28.09 2.06 25.17
CA LEU A 60 -29.27 1.46 25.77
C LEU A 60 -29.34 1.79 27.27
N PRO A 61 -30.53 2.03 27.82
CA PRO A 61 -30.68 2.32 29.25
C PRO A 61 -30.29 1.08 30.09
N VAL A 62 -29.50 1.33 31.12
CA VAL A 62 -29.14 0.30 32.11
C VAL A 62 -30.04 0.52 33.35
N PRO A 63 -30.68 -0.56 33.86
CA PRO A 63 -31.48 -0.43 35.09
C PRO A 63 -30.69 0.19 36.23
N ALA A 64 -31.26 1.21 36.87
CA ALA A 64 -30.58 1.99 37.93
C ALA A 64 -30.15 1.11 39.10
N GLU A 65 -30.94 0.07 39.42
CA GLU A 65 -30.64 -0.86 40.47
C GLU A 65 -29.36 -1.69 40.13
N LEU A 66 -29.18 -2.13 38.88
CA LEU A 66 -27.96 -2.84 38.45
C LEU A 66 -26.72 -1.96 38.43
N GLN A 67 -26.86 -0.65 38.17
CA GLN A 67 -25.74 0.28 38.20
C GLN A 67 -25.12 0.45 39.58
N ARG A 68 -25.85 0.14 40.65
CA ARG A 68 -25.39 0.24 42.03
C ARG A 68 -24.54 -0.93 42.46
N ILE A 69 -24.67 -2.06 41.77
CA ILE A 69 -23.92 -3.32 42.07
C ILE A 69 -22.50 -3.16 41.49
N ARG A 70 -21.50 -3.33 42.36
CA ARG A 70 -20.09 -3.12 41.99
C ARG A 70 -19.31 -4.39 41.73
N SER A 71 -19.78 -5.53 42.28
CA SER A 71 -19.09 -6.84 42.22
C SER A 71 -20.05 -8.01 42.10
N MET A 72 -19.52 -9.16 41.67
CA MET A 72 -20.26 -10.40 41.66
C MET A 72 -20.64 -10.84 43.06
N ASP A 73 -19.85 -10.53 44.13
CA ASP A 73 -20.21 -10.83 45.53
C ASP A 73 -21.46 -10.12 45.93
N GLU A 74 -21.58 -8.84 45.65
CA GLU A 74 -22.80 -8.07 45.94
C GLU A 74 -24.01 -8.67 45.23
N TRP A 75 -23.84 -9.12 43.97
CA TRP A 75 -24.89 -9.79 43.21
C TRP A 75 -25.32 -11.12 43.88
N TYR A 76 -24.36 -11.91 44.33
CA TYR A 76 -24.69 -13.18 44.99
C TYR A 76 -25.38 -13.00 46.33
N GLU A 77 -25.19 -11.86 46.99
CA GLU A 77 -25.88 -11.51 48.24
C GLU A 77 -27.29 -10.94 48.03
N MET A 78 -27.66 -10.56 46.79
CA MET A 78 -28.99 -10.00 46.49
C MET A 78 -30.09 -11.07 46.71
N PRO A 79 -31.32 -10.64 47.11
CA PRO A 79 -32.49 -11.50 47.27
C PRO A 79 -32.82 -12.27 45.98
N SER A 80 -33.36 -13.46 46.11
CA SER A 80 -33.74 -14.33 44.99
C SER A 80 -34.68 -13.62 43.99
N ASP A 81 -35.65 -12.89 44.47
CA ASP A 81 -36.62 -12.19 43.62
C ASP A 81 -35.96 -11.04 42.85
N PHE A 82 -34.97 -10.33 43.44
CA PHE A 82 -34.17 -9.37 42.73
C PHE A 82 -33.38 -10.01 41.56
N LYS A 83 -32.73 -11.13 41.85
CA LYS A 83 -32.00 -11.89 40.83
C LYS A 83 -32.92 -12.35 39.69
N LYS A 84 -34.08 -12.93 40.00
CA LYS A 84 -35.08 -13.37 39.01
C LYS A 84 -35.54 -12.21 38.12
N ARG A 85 -35.72 -11.02 38.69
CA ARG A 85 -36.16 -9.83 37.96
C ARG A 85 -35.12 -9.35 36.95
N PHE A 86 -33.83 -9.37 37.29
CA PHE A 86 -32.77 -8.77 36.47
C PHE A 86 -31.94 -9.78 35.66
N SER A 87 -32.00 -11.10 35.96
CA SER A 87 -31.31 -12.12 35.16
C SER A 87 -31.65 -12.05 33.65
N PRO A 88 -32.92 -11.86 33.23
CA PRO A 88 -33.22 -11.75 31.81
C PRO A 88 -32.54 -10.56 31.11
N TYR A 89 -32.35 -9.47 31.84
CA TYR A 89 -31.59 -8.33 31.30
C TYR A 89 -30.11 -8.71 31.12
N ILE A 90 -29.51 -9.32 32.13
CA ILE A 90 -28.09 -9.75 32.06
C ILE A 90 -27.89 -10.80 30.96
N GLU A 91 -28.77 -11.76 30.84
CA GLU A 91 -28.74 -12.78 29.76
C GLU A 91 -28.80 -12.15 28.38
N LYS A 92 -29.69 -11.16 28.22
CA LYS A 92 -29.79 -10.38 26.96
C LYS A 92 -28.52 -9.59 26.65
N GLU A 93 -27.84 -9.05 27.65
CA GLU A 93 -26.56 -8.37 27.46
C GLU A 93 -25.44 -9.32 27.04
N PHE A 94 -25.39 -10.56 27.61
CA PHE A 94 -24.49 -11.62 27.15
C PHE A 94 -24.80 -12.08 25.72
N ASP A 95 -26.08 -12.16 25.36
CA ASP A 95 -26.50 -12.48 23.99
C ASP A 95 -26.05 -11.40 23.01
N ARG A 96 -26.28 -10.13 23.29
CA ARG A 96 -25.83 -8.97 22.47
C ARG A 96 -24.30 -8.93 22.31
N ARG A 97 -23.58 -9.21 23.38
CA ARG A 97 -22.12 -9.31 23.38
C ARG A 97 -21.62 -10.42 22.46
N ARG A 98 -22.34 -11.54 22.39
CA ARG A 98 -21.95 -12.71 21.57
C ARG A 98 -22.37 -12.58 20.12
N ASN A 99 -23.63 -12.22 19.90
CA ASN A 99 -24.29 -12.32 18.59
C ASN A 99 -24.42 -10.97 17.88
N GLY A 100 -24.05 -9.85 18.53
CA GLY A 100 -24.26 -8.52 18.01
C GLY A 100 -25.72 -8.07 18.12
N VAL A 101 -26.03 -6.96 17.48
CA VAL A 101 -27.38 -6.38 17.50
C VAL A 101 -27.75 -5.78 16.14
N TRP A 102 -29.04 -5.77 15.89
CA TRP A 102 -29.65 -5.02 14.80
C TRP A 102 -30.32 -3.78 15.36
N PHE A 103 -30.12 -2.65 14.68
CA PHE A 103 -30.84 -1.40 14.98
C PHE A 103 -31.24 -0.69 13.68
N TYR A 104 -32.30 0.11 13.74
CA TYR A 104 -32.63 0.98 12.63
C TYR A 104 -31.78 2.23 12.62
N ASN A 105 -31.17 2.54 11.49
CA ASN A 105 -30.43 3.76 11.23
C ASN A 105 -31.05 4.46 10.01
N ASN A 106 -31.71 5.58 10.21
CA ASN A 106 -32.41 6.34 9.17
C ASN A 106 -33.31 5.47 8.25
N GLY A 107 -34.11 4.60 8.84
CA GLY A 107 -35.04 3.73 8.09
C GLY A 107 -34.44 2.40 7.59
N VAL A 108 -33.15 2.21 7.70
CA VAL A 108 -32.43 1.00 7.23
C VAL A 108 -32.04 0.14 8.43
N PRO A 109 -32.29 -1.17 8.41
CA PRO A 109 -31.78 -2.07 9.45
C PRO A 109 -30.27 -2.26 9.29
N VAL A 110 -29.50 -2.03 10.36
CA VAL A 110 -28.04 -2.10 10.39
C VAL A 110 -27.61 -3.09 11.44
N TYR A 111 -26.72 -4.02 11.07
CA TYR A 111 -26.10 -4.96 11.98
C TYR A 111 -24.76 -4.44 12.49
N ILE A 112 -24.53 -4.56 13.81
CA ILE A 112 -23.21 -4.38 14.43
C ILE A 112 -22.83 -5.66 15.19
N THR A 113 -21.54 -6.03 15.06
CA THR A 113 -21.00 -7.22 15.75
C THR A 113 -21.04 -7.05 17.26
N GLY A 114 -20.95 -8.13 18.02
CA GLY A 114 -20.89 -8.07 19.49
C GLY A 114 -19.75 -7.22 20.02
N ARG A 115 -18.58 -7.29 19.37
CA ARG A 115 -17.41 -6.45 19.74
C ARG A 115 -17.66 -4.97 19.49
N HIS A 116 -18.35 -4.61 18.38
CA HIS A 116 -18.75 -3.25 18.13
C HIS A 116 -19.80 -2.76 19.14
N TYR A 117 -20.76 -3.61 19.46
CA TYR A 117 -21.72 -3.32 20.53
C TYR A 117 -21.03 -3.04 21.85
N MET A 118 -20.02 -3.84 22.24
CA MET A 118 -19.26 -3.63 23.48
C MET A 118 -18.49 -2.31 23.47
N LEU A 119 -17.94 -1.89 22.33
CA LEU A 119 -17.32 -0.56 22.21
C LEU A 119 -18.35 0.56 22.45
N LEU A 120 -19.48 0.51 21.77
CA LEU A 120 -20.49 1.57 21.80
C LEU A 120 -21.26 1.66 23.13
N GLN A 121 -21.57 0.51 23.73
CA GLN A 121 -22.42 0.43 24.92
C GLN A 121 -21.63 0.50 26.24
N TRP A 122 -20.48 -0.20 26.32
CA TRP A 122 -19.84 -0.50 27.59
C TRP A 122 -18.41 0.04 27.74
N SER A 123 -17.70 0.29 26.64
CA SER A 123 -16.30 0.74 26.69
C SER A 123 -16.21 2.25 26.78
N LYS A 124 -16.04 2.79 27.98
CA LYS A 124 -15.84 4.21 28.19
C LYS A 124 -14.39 4.58 27.89
N MET A 125 -14.21 5.57 27.02
CA MET A 125 -12.92 6.18 26.68
C MET A 125 -12.68 7.44 27.52
N ASP A 126 -11.53 8.08 27.35
CA ASP A 126 -11.17 9.35 27.97
C ASP A 126 -12.13 10.50 27.58
N ILE A 127 -12.66 10.46 26.37
CA ILE A 127 -13.63 11.45 25.84
C ILE A 127 -15.11 11.05 26.04
N GLY A 128 -15.39 9.95 26.73
CA GLY A 128 -16.75 9.42 26.92
C GLY A 128 -16.97 8.08 26.21
N TYR A 129 -18.20 7.84 25.76
CA TYR A 129 -18.53 6.65 24.96
C TYR A 129 -18.44 6.97 23.48
N ALA A 130 -18.08 5.98 22.67
CA ALA A 130 -17.99 6.13 21.22
C ALA A 130 -19.37 6.37 20.59
N SER A 131 -19.41 7.20 19.57
CA SER A 131 -20.54 7.30 18.65
C SER A 131 -20.45 6.19 17.59
N TYR A 132 -21.60 5.80 17.04
CA TYR A 132 -21.64 4.90 15.90
C TYR A 132 -21.09 5.59 14.64
N LEU A 133 -20.16 4.94 13.95
CA LEU A 133 -19.61 5.38 12.67
C LEU A 133 -19.59 4.19 11.69
N GLU A 134 -20.10 4.42 10.48
CA GLU A 134 -20.26 3.35 9.48
C GLU A 134 -18.92 2.73 9.05
N PHE A 135 -17.86 3.53 8.90
CA PHE A 135 -16.55 2.98 8.57
C PHE A 135 -16.00 2.06 9.68
N GLN A 136 -16.27 2.36 10.97
CA GLN A 136 -15.88 1.50 12.08
C GLN A 136 -16.68 0.19 12.07
N ARG A 137 -17.98 0.24 11.72
CA ARG A 137 -18.79 -0.97 11.52
C ARG A 137 -18.13 -1.91 10.51
N ARG A 138 -17.69 -1.37 9.37
CA ARG A 138 -16.98 -2.15 8.34
C ARG A 138 -15.67 -2.76 8.88
N LEU A 139 -14.91 -2.04 9.71
CA LEU A 139 -13.70 -2.56 10.37
C LEU A 139 -14.00 -3.73 11.29
N PHE A 140 -15.05 -3.63 12.12
CA PHE A 140 -15.46 -4.71 13.03
C PHE A 140 -16.01 -5.92 12.28
N ILE A 141 -16.77 -5.74 11.22
CA ILE A 141 -17.28 -6.84 10.37
C ILE A 141 -16.11 -7.56 9.69
N HIS A 142 -15.16 -6.81 9.14
CA HIS A 142 -13.96 -7.38 8.52
C HIS A 142 -13.11 -8.16 9.55
N PHE A 143 -12.96 -7.64 10.76
CA PHE A 143 -12.26 -8.38 11.82
C PHE A 143 -13.01 -9.65 12.23
N ALA A 144 -14.33 -9.59 12.35
CA ALA A 144 -15.15 -10.78 12.62
C ALA A 144 -14.99 -11.85 11.54
N ALA A 145 -14.88 -11.44 10.26
CA ALA A 145 -14.55 -12.36 9.17
C ALA A 145 -13.15 -12.97 9.34
N CYS A 146 -12.15 -12.15 9.73
CA CYS A 146 -10.80 -12.67 10.05
C CYS A 146 -10.82 -13.67 11.22
N GLU A 147 -11.67 -13.45 12.23
CA GLU A 147 -11.80 -14.36 13.36
C GLU A 147 -12.45 -15.68 12.97
N THR A 148 -13.50 -15.63 12.15
CA THR A 148 -14.28 -16.80 11.74
C THR A 148 -13.55 -17.64 10.69
N ASP A 149 -12.82 -17.02 9.77
CA ASP A 149 -12.06 -17.74 8.73
C ASP A 149 -10.86 -18.48 9.35
N PRO A 150 -10.83 -19.85 9.28
CA PRO A 150 -9.72 -20.63 9.82
C PRO A 150 -8.40 -20.46 9.05
N ARG A 151 -8.41 -19.76 7.90
CA ARG A 151 -7.23 -19.48 7.07
C ARG A 151 -6.57 -18.16 7.43
N SER A 152 -7.31 -17.21 8.03
CA SER A 152 -6.83 -15.90 8.43
C SER A 152 -6.12 -15.95 9.78
N ILE A 153 -4.97 -15.25 9.88
CA ILE A 153 -4.29 -14.97 11.15
C ILE A 153 -4.79 -13.64 11.75
N GLY A 154 -5.44 -12.78 10.96
CA GLY A 154 -6.00 -11.52 11.47
C GLY A 154 -6.14 -10.44 10.42
N GLN A 155 -6.37 -9.22 10.90
CA GLN A 155 -6.61 -8.02 10.12
C GLN A 155 -5.36 -7.15 10.06
N MET A 156 -5.07 -6.60 8.86
CA MET A 156 -4.10 -5.53 8.65
C MET A 156 -4.80 -4.29 8.12
N TYR A 157 -4.80 -3.22 8.90
CA TYR A 157 -5.47 -1.98 8.55
C TYR A 157 -4.48 -0.84 8.32
N THR A 158 -4.40 -0.36 7.07
CA THR A 158 -3.73 0.90 6.74
C THR A 158 -4.73 2.03 6.93
N LYS A 159 -4.48 2.88 7.92
CA LYS A 159 -5.41 3.89 8.42
C LYS A 159 -5.00 5.30 8.05
N CYS A 160 -5.97 6.20 7.93
CA CYS A 160 -5.73 7.64 8.07
C CYS A 160 -5.49 8.02 9.54
N ARG A 161 -4.95 9.20 9.77
CA ARG A 161 -4.74 9.73 11.12
C ARG A 161 -6.08 9.94 11.81
N ARG A 162 -6.15 9.63 13.12
CA ARG A 162 -7.32 9.77 14.01
C ARG A 162 -8.53 8.88 13.67
N SER A 163 -8.36 7.79 12.94
CA SER A 163 -9.46 6.84 12.64
C SER A 163 -10.03 6.07 13.84
N GLY A 164 -9.51 6.27 15.06
CA GLY A 164 -10.01 5.58 16.25
C GLY A 164 -9.62 4.10 16.39
N TYR A 165 -8.80 3.55 15.48
CA TYR A 165 -8.45 2.12 15.46
C TYR A 165 -7.81 1.62 16.75
N THR A 166 -7.02 2.45 17.43
CA THR A 166 -6.43 2.09 18.73
C THR A 166 -7.50 1.88 19.81
N ASN A 167 -8.59 2.67 19.80
CA ASN A 167 -9.73 2.48 20.69
C ASN A 167 -10.49 1.17 20.36
N MET A 168 -10.72 0.91 19.09
CA MET A 168 -11.34 -0.31 18.60
C MET A 168 -10.54 -1.56 19.03
N SER A 169 -9.23 -1.55 18.81
CA SER A 169 -8.34 -2.67 19.17
C SER A 169 -8.29 -2.88 20.69
N ALA A 170 -8.24 -1.80 21.49
CA ALA A 170 -8.29 -1.88 22.93
C ALA A 170 -9.63 -2.48 23.44
N ALA A 171 -10.75 -2.08 22.82
CA ALA A 171 -12.07 -2.64 23.16
C ALA A 171 -12.15 -4.15 22.83
N ILE A 172 -11.59 -4.58 21.70
CA ILE A 172 -11.49 -6.00 21.32
C ILE A 172 -10.65 -6.77 22.33
N LEU A 173 -9.52 -6.25 22.76
CA LEU A 173 -8.66 -6.87 23.78
C LEU A 173 -9.38 -7.03 25.11
N VAL A 174 -10.09 -6.00 25.59
CA VAL A 174 -10.84 -6.04 26.84
C VAL A 174 -12.03 -6.99 26.73
N ASP A 175 -12.76 -6.91 25.63
CA ASP A 175 -13.90 -7.77 25.38
C ASP A 175 -13.47 -9.22 25.36
N GLU A 176 -12.48 -9.60 24.58
CA GLU A 176 -11.98 -10.96 24.50
C GLU A 176 -11.37 -11.43 25.82
N GLY A 177 -10.51 -10.61 26.43
CA GLY A 177 -9.81 -10.97 27.66
C GLY A 177 -10.76 -11.25 28.84
N THR A 178 -11.96 -10.66 28.84
CA THR A 178 -12.98 -10.88 29.87
C THR A 178 -13.94 -12.04 29.57
N GLN A 179 -13.72 -12.81 28.50
CA GLN A 179 -14.55 -13.95 28.09
C GLN A 179 -13.81 -15.28 28.03
N VAL A 180 -12.54 -15.28 27.68
CA VAL A 180 -11.77 -16.48 27.36
C VAL A 180 -10.95 -16.95 28.56
N LYS A 181 -10.78 -18.30 28.66
CA LYS A 181 -9.98 -18.91 29.69
C LYS A 181 -8.61 -19.32 29.20
N ASP A 182 -7.60 -19.25 30.07
CA ASP A 182 -6.23 -19.71 29.86
C ASP A 182 -5.59 -19.07 28.59
N LYS A 183 -5.72 -17.75 28.45
CA LYS A 183 -5.24 -17.01 27.26
C LYS A 183 -4.30 -15.87 27.63
N LEU A 184 -3.42 -15.58 26.69
CA LEU A 184 -2.57 -14.41 26.70
C LEU A 184 -2.92 -13.50 25.53
N LEU A 185 -3.14 -12.20 25.82
CA LEU A 185 -3.37 -11.16 24.84
C LEU A 185 -2.23 -10.14 24.92
N GLY A 186 -1.53 -9.92 23.82
CA GLY A 186 -0.30 -9.13 23.77
C GLY A 186 -0.47 -7.81 23.04
N ILE A 187 0.25 -6.78 23.47
CA ILE A 187 0.27 -5.45 22.87
C ILE A 187 1.72 -5.04 22.59
N GLN A 188 1.98 -4.58 21.38
CA GLN A 188 3.18 -3.83 21.01
C GLN A 188 2.78 -2.56 20.24
N SER A 189 3.61 -1.53 20.32
CA SER A 189 3.46 -0.30 19.53
C SER A 189 4.83 0.12 19.01
N LYS A 190 4.97 1.29 18.39
CA LYS A 190 6.27 1.79 17.90
C LYS A 190 7.34 1.86 19.00
N THR A 191 6.95 2.07 20.26
CA THR A 191 7.82 1.95 21.44
C THR A 191 7.09 1.24 22.58
N GLY A 192 7.85 0.64 23.52
CA GLY A 192 7.26 0.06 24.74
C GLY A 192 6.52 1.08 25.58
N LYS A 193 7.00 2.34 25.63
CA LYS A 193 6.31 3.43 26.32
C LYS A 193 4.95 3.74 25.70
N ASP A 194 4.86 3.76 24.36
CA ASP A 194 3.57 3.97 23.68
C ASP A 194 2.60 2.81 23.96
N ALA A 195 3.07 1.55 23.93
CA ALA A 195 2.26 0.40 24.28
C ALA A 195 1.73 0.48 25.72
N GLN A 196 2.57 0.88 26.67
CA GLN A 196 2.22 1.05 28.08
C GLN A 196 1.28 2.21 28.32
N GLU A 197 1.72 3.44 27.99
CA GLU A 197 1.02 4.66 28.41
C GLU A 197 -0.19 4.96 27.52
N ASN A 198 -0.03 4.87 26.20
CA ASN A 198 -1.07 5.33 25.26
C ASN A 198 -2.14 4.28 24.98
N ILE A 199 -1.81 2.98 25.10
CA ILE A 199 -2.75 1.89 24.83
C ILE A 199 -3.20 1.25 26.15
N PHE A 200 -2.27 0.60 26.87
CA PHE A 200 -2.63 -0.20 28.03
C PHE A 200 -3.24 0.65 29.15
N MET A 201 -2.54 1.68 29.62
CA MET A 201 -2.98 2.49 30.76
C MET A 201 -4.12 3.45 30.42
N LYS A 202 -4.10 4.08 29.24
CA LYS A 202 -5.11 5.09 28.87
C LYS A 202 -6.37 4.51 28.21
N LYS A 203 -6.33 3.27 27.68
CA LYS A 203 -7.47 2.69 26.96
C LYS A 203 -7.90 1.36 27.55
N VAL A 204 -7.05 0.33 27.58
CA VAL A 204 -7.41 -1.02 28.06
C VAL A 204 -7.92 -0.99 29.51
N VAL A 205 -7.14 -0.41 30.43
CA VAL A 205 -7.51 -0.37 31.85
C VAL A 205 -8.79 0.44 32.12
N PRO A 206 -8.97 1.67 31.57
CA PRO A 206 -10.21 2.44 31.74
C PRO A 206 -11.44 1.75 31.14
N MET A 207 -11.33 1.14 29.96
CA MET A 207 -12.44 0.39 29.35
C MET A 207 -12.86 -0.80 30.21
N PHE A 208 -11.91 -1.59 30.71
CA PHE A 208 -12.23 -2.67 31.66
C PHE A 208 -12.95 -2.15 32.90
N LYS A 209 -12.50 -1.04 33.47
CA LYS A 209 -13.14 -0.44 34.66
C LYS A 209 -14.58 -0.03 34.41
N SER A 210 -14.91 0.41 33.21
CA SER A 210 -16.27 0.84 32.84
C SER A 210 -17.26 -0.30 32.68
N TYR A 211 -16.80 -1.54 32.53
CA TYR A 211 -17.69 -2.69 32.39
C TYR A 211 -18.56 -2.88 33.64
N PRO A 212 -19.81 -3.35 33.50
CA PRO A 212 -20.66 -3.70 34.62
C PRO A 212 -20.14 -4.95 35.33
N PHE A 213 -20.56 -5.15 36.55
CA PHE A 213 -20.10 -6.26 37.41
C PHE A 213 -20.22 -7.64 36.73
N PHE A 214 -21.27 -7.86 35.95
CA PHE A 214 -21.54 -9.15 35.30
C PHE A 214 -20.62 -9.46 34.11
N PHE A 215 -19.88 -8.48 33.59
CA PHE A 215 -18.85 -8.69 32.58
C PHE A 215 -17.43 -8.68 33.16
N LYS A 216 -17.27 -8.45 34.46
CA LYS A 216 -15.97 -8.44 35.12
C LYS A 216 -15.60 -9.75 35.74
N PRO A 217 -14.61 -10.50 35.22
CA PRO A 217 -14.01 -11.61 35.90
C PRO A 217 -13.23 -11.15 37.13
N ILE A 218 -12.81 -12.11 37.98
CA ILE A 218 -11.90 -11.82 39.09
C ILE A 218 -10.62 -11.25 38.58
N GLN A 219 -10.19 -10.12 39.15
CA GLN A 219 -8.95 -9.45 38.83
C GLN A 219 -7.90 -9.68 39.93
N ASP A 220 -6.69 -10.14 39.56
CA ASP A 220 -5.52 -10.17 40.43
C ASP A 220 -4.76 -8.84 40.33
N GLY A 221 -4.21 -8.37 41.45
CA GLY A 221 -3.36 -7.18 41.50
C GLY A 221 -4.09 -5.88 41.82
N THR A 222 -3.53 -4.77 41.38
CA THR A 222 -4.01 -3.42 41.72
C THR A 222 -5.15 -2.98 40.83
N THR A 223 -5.97 -2.02 41.34
CA THR A 223 -7.04 -1.40 40.52
C THR A 223 -6.49 -0.57 39.34
N ASN A 224 -5.21 -0.20 39.36
CA ASN A 224 -4.50 0.55 38.30
C ASN A 224 -3.26 -0.21 37.85
N PRO A 225 -3.40 -1.33 37.14
CA PRO A 225 -2.27 -2.11 36.68
C PRO A 225 -1.46 -1.32 35.64
N ARG A 226 -0.12 -1.48 35.65
CA ARG A 226 0.79 -0.82 34.70
C ARG A 226 1.47 -1.80 33.74
N MET A 227 1.60 -3.07 34.13
CA MET A 227 2.33 -4.07 33.33
C MET A 227 1.38 -5.09 32.69
N GLU A 228 0.44 -5.60 33.47
CA GLU A 228 -0.52 -6.61 33.05
C GLU A 228 -1.87 -6.42 33.73
N LEU A 229 -2.94 -6.79 33.04
CA LEU A 229 -4.30 -6.94 33.56
C LEU A 229 -4.59 -8.43 33.59
N ALA A 230 -4.55 -9.02 34.78
CA ALA A 230 -4.66 -10.45 34.99
C ALA A 230 -6.01 -10.84 35.60
N PHE A 231 -6.72 -11.79 34.97
CA PHE A 231 -8.02 -12.30 35.39
C PHE A 231 -7.86 -13.68 36.01
N ARG A 232 -7.15 -13.75 37.11
CA ARG A 232 -6.86 -15.01 37.86
C ARG A 232 -7.14 -14.83 39.35
N GLU A 233 -7.15 -15.92 40.08
CA GLU A 233 -7.26 -15.86 41.53
C GLU A 233 -6.08 -15.08 42.12
N PRO A 234 -6.33 -14.21 43.11
CA PRO A 234 -5.29 -13.42 43.74
C PRO A 234 -4.20 -14.29 44.36
N SER A 235 -2.95 -14.05 44.02
CA SER A 235 -1.80 -14.81 44.49
C SER A 235 -1.44 -14.59 45.96
N LYS A 236 -1.98 -13.56 46.63
CA LYS A 236 -1.75 -13.25 48.03
C LYS A 236 -2.85 -13.79 48.91
N ARG A 237 -2.49 -14.62 49.91
CA ARG A 237 -3.40 -15.03 51.00
C ARG A 237 -4.03 -13.80 51.66
N ILE A 238 -5.34 -13.71 51.54
CA ILE A 238 -6.13 -12.58 52.05
C ILE A 238 -6.15 -12.68 53.56
N THR A 239 -5.61 -11.64 54.22
CA THR A 239 -5.88 -11.43 55.66
C THR A 239 -7.31 -10.95 55.86
N LYS A 240 -7.97 -11.31 56.95
CA LYS A 240 -9.38 -11.03 57.27
C LYS A 240 -9.86 -9.59 57.08
N LYS A 241 -8.96 -8.64 56.84
CA LYS A 241 -9.24 -7.20 56.63
C LYS A 241 -9.49 -6.79 55.19
N ASN A 242 -9.02 -7.57 54.20
CA ASN A 242 -9.21 -7.27 52.78
C ASN A 242 -9.94 -8.42 52.11
N LYS A 243 -11.26 -8.52 52.32
CA LYS A 243 -12.11 -9.42 51.53
C LYS A 243 -12.19 -8.90 50.09
N THR A 244 -11.32 -9.37 49.22
CA THR A 244 -11.56 -9.33 47.79
C THR A 244 -12.60 -10.38 47.43
N SER A 245 -13.47 -10.05 46.48
CA SER A 245 -14.46 -10.94 45.91
C SER A 245 -13.86 -12.29 45.53
N ASN A 246 -14.31 -13.36 46.14
CA ASN A 246 -13.90 -14.75 45.82
C ASN A 246 -14.99 -15.55 45.08
N LYS A 247 -16.10 -14.91 44.72
CA LYS A 247 -17.27 -15.59 44.14
C LYS A 247 -17.42 -15.38 42.63
N GLY A 248 -16.52 -14.65 41.99
CA GLY A 248 -16.48 -14.52 40.53
C GLY A 248 -15.71 -15.65 39.88
N GLU A 249 -15.71 -15.70 38.56
CA GLU A 249 -14.97 -16.70 37.78
C GLU A 249 -13.54 -16.22 37.51
N ALA A 250 -12.55 -17.05 37.87
CA ALA A 250 -11.15 -16.83 37.50
C ALA A 250 -10.92 -17.41 36.10
N LEU A 251 -10.57 -16.56 35.14
CA LEU A 251 -10.36 -16.98 33.76
C LEU A 251 -8.93 -17.44 33.50
N ASN A 252 -7.98 -17.15 34.38
CA ASN A 252 -6.55 -17.38 34.16
C ASN A 252 -6.06 -16.73 32.83
N THR A 253 -6.60 -15.57 32.48
CA THR A 253 -6.31 -14.84 31.25
C THR A 253 -5.59 -13.53 31.57
N ILE A 254 -4.64 -13.14 30.73
CA ILE A 254 -3.78 -11.98 30.92
C ILE A 254 -3.81 -11.12 29.67
N ILE A 255 -3.94 -9.80 29.86
CA ILE A 255 -3.66 -8.78 28.85
C ILE A 255 -2.40 -8.06 29.31
N ASN A 256 -1.34 -8.10 28.51
CA ASN A 256 -0.08 -7.41 28.80
C ASN A 256 0.46 -6.64 27.59
N TRP A 257 1.50 -5.87 27.83
CA TRP A 257 2.26 -5.22 26.79
C TRP A 257 3.77 -5.59 26.93
N LYS A 258 4.50 -5.53 25.83
CA LYS A 258 5.95 -5.74 25.81
C LYS A 258 6.66 -4.63 25.06
N ASN A 259 7.95 -4.46 25.34
CA ASN A 259 8.83 -3.58 24.57
C ASN A 259 8.87 -4.01 23.10
N THR A 260 9.05 -3.04 22.22
CA THR A 260 9.06 -3.25 20.78
C THR A 260 10.42 -3.84 20.38
N THR A 261 10.41 -5.13 20.14
CA THR A 261 11.56 -5.91 19.63
C THR A 261 11.04 -6.91 18.61
N ASN A 262 11.92 -7.45 17.77
CA ASN A 262 11.52 -8.41 16.74
C ASN A 262 11.03 -9.77 17.30
N ASN A 263 11.26 -10.05 18.57
CA ASN A 263 10.98 -11.32 19.23
C ASN A 263 10.32 -11.17 20.60
N ALA A 264 9.53 -10.12 20.80
CA ALA A 264 8.96 -9.80 22.10
C ALA A 264 8.12 -10.94 22.72
N TYR A 265 7.32 -11.60 21.89
CA TYR A 265 6.45 -12.70 22.32
C TYR A 265 6.95 -14.08 21.86
N ASP A 266 8.20 -14.19 21.38
CA ASP A 266 8.74 -15.48 20.96
C ASP A 266 8.66 -16.53 22.07
N GLY A 267 8.22 -17.74 21.70
CA GLY A 267 7.99 -18.85 22.64
C GLY A 267 6.67 -18.79 23.43
N GLU A 268 5.87 -17.72 23.31
CA GLU A 268 4.55 -17.63 23.96
C GLU A 268 3.43 -18.07 23.02
N LYS A 269 2.29 -18.46 23.61
CA LYS A 269 1.07 -18.79 22.87
C LYS A 269 0.07 -17.66 23.03
N LEU A 270 -0.09 -16.85 21.99
CA LEU A 270 -1.00 -15.73 22.00
C LEU A 270 -2.40 -16.10 21.49
N HIS A 271 -3.42 -15.46 22.08
CA HIS A 271 -4.79 -15.54 21.60
C HIS A 271 -5.16 -14.31 20.76
N ILE A 272 -4.76 -13.10 21.20
CA ILE A 272 -4.77 -11.90 20.37
C ILE A 272 -3.41 -11.22 20.47
N LEU A 273 -2.89 -10.77 19.34
CA LEU A 273 -1.71 -9.91 19.22
C LEU A 273 -2.11 -8.60 18.57
N TYR A 274 -1.93 -7.51 19.29
CA TYR A 274 -2.13 -6.16 18.74
C TYR A 274 -0.79 -5.48 18.48
N LEU A 275 -0.53 -5.16 17.20
CA LEU A 275 0.62 -4.41 16.72
C LEU A 275 0.17 -3.03 16.26
N ASP A 276 0.38 -2.04 17.10
CA ASP A 276 0.02 -0.65 16.83
C ASP A 276 1.15 0.09 16.15
N GLU A 277 0.78 1.02 15.25
CA GLU A 277 1.73 1.85 14.49
C GLU A 277 2.85 1.03 13.82
N ALA A 278 2.49 -0.17 13.30
CA ALA A 278 3.42 -1.12 12.72
C ALA A 278 4.21 -0.58 11.52
N GLY A 279 3.65 0.35 10.76
CA GLY A 279 4.33 1.06 9.67
C GLY A 279 5.27 2.18 10.14
N LYS A 280 5.40 2.38 11.45
CA LYS A 280 6.28 3.39 12.09
C LYS A 280 7.38 2.78 12.94
N TRP A 281 7.56 1.47 12.87
CA TRP A 281 8.65 0.82 13.59
C TRP A 281 9.97 1.09 12.89
N GLU A 282 10.92 1.62 13.63
CA GLU A 282 12.22 2.05 13.12
C GLU A 282 13.34 1.08 13.56
N ARG A 283 14.39 1.00 12.77
CA ARG A 283 15.57 0.18 13.12
C ARG A 283 16.06 0.48 14.54
N PRO A 284 16.49 -0.54 15.30
CA PRO A 284 16.81 -1.90 14.87
C PRO A 284 15.61 -2.84 14.73
N THR A 285 14.39 -2.43 15.07
CA THR A 285 13.20 -3.26 14.97
C THR A 285 12.64 -3.21 13.53
N ASP A 286 12.42 -4.39 12.95
CA ASP A 286 11.86 -4.56 11.61
C ASP A 286 10.52 -5.28 11.73
N ILE A 287 9.43 -4.62 11.32
CA ILE A 287 8.08 -5.20 11.43
C ILE A 287 7.93 -6.50 10.61
N ARG A 288 8.64 -6.65 9.51
CA ARG A 288 8.60 -7.87 8.70
C ARG A 288 9.27 -9.04 9.42
N GLU A 289 10.41 -8.77 10.05
CA GLU A 289 11.13 -9.75 10.87
C GLU A 289 10.30 -10.11 12.12
N ALA A 290 9.75 -9.11 12.83
CA ALA A 290 8.89 -9.32 13.97
C ALA A 290 7.66 -10.15 13.60
N TRP A 291 6.98 -9.83 12.50
CA TRP A 291 5.82 -10.59 12.04
C TRP A 291 6.19 -12.04 11.68
N ARG A 292 7.35 -12.27 11.07
CA ARG A 292 7.83 -13.62 10.75
C ARG A 292 7.95 -14.50 11.99
N ILE A 293 8.40 -13.93 13.10
CA ILE A 293 8.56 -14.62 14.39
C ILE A 293 7.21 -14.70 15.11
N GLU A 294 6.54 -13.58 15.34
CA GLU A 294 5.38 -13.51 16.23
C GLU A 294 4.11 -14.17 15.68
N LYS A 295 3.95 -14.25 14.35
CA LYS A 295 2.85 -15.05 13.78
C LYS A 295 2.89 -16.52 14.20
N THR A 296 4.09 -17.05 14.55
CA THR A 296 4.21 -18.43 15.02
C THR A 296 3.56 -18.63 16.40
N CYS A 297 3.51 -17.57 17.22
CA CYS A 297 2.84 -17.56 18.52
C CYS A 297 1.31 -17.68 18.42
N LEU A 298 0.74 -17.41 17.23
CA LEU A 298 -0.69 -17.51 16.93
C LEU A 298 -1.07 -18.86 16.28
N ILE A 299 -0.11 -19.75 16.06
CA ILE A 299 -0.29 -21.00 15.34
C ILE A 299 0.23 -22.17 16.18
N VAL A 300 -0.52 -23.27 16.22
CA VAL A 300 -0.09 -24.54 16.81
C VAL A 300 -0.22 -25.65 15.77
N GLY A 301 0.91 -26.09 15.24
CA GLY A 301 0.95 -27.00 14.11
C GLY A 301 0.26 -26.40 12.88
N ARG A 302 -0.81 -27.03 12.37
CA ARG A 302 -1.59 -26.49 11.24
C ARG A 302 -2.74 -25.54 11.65
N ARG A 303 -3.03 -25.43 12.96
CA ARG A 303 -4.20 -24.71 13.49
C ARG A 303 -3.81 -23.28 13.88
N ILE A 304 -4.54 -22.31 13.39
CA ILE A 304 -4.50 -20.92 13.88
C ILE A 304 -5.30 -20.92 15.19
N VAL A 305 -4.66 -20.54 16.29
CA VAL A 305 -5.22 -20.54 17.64
C VAL A 305 -5.39 -19.14 18.20
N GLY A 306 -4.79 -18.16 17.55
CA GLY A 306 -4.90 -16.74 17.89
C GLY A 306 -5.07 -15.88 16.65
N LYS A 307 -5.38 -14.59 16.87
CA LYS A 307 -5.60 -13.60 15.82
C LYS A 307 -4.77 -12.35 16.06
N ALA A 308 -4.41 -11.67 14.99
CA ALA A 308 -3.69 -10.41 15.06
C ALA A 308 -4.55 -9.22 14.61
N LEU A 309 -4.32 -8.09 15.25
CA LEU A 309 -4.76 -6.77 14.85
C LEU A 309 -3.50 -5.97 14.52
N VAL A 310 -3.31 -5.60 13.26
CA VAL A 310 -2.16 -4.81 12.82
C VAL A 310 -2.69 -3.51 12.24
N GLY A 311 -2.34 -2.37 12.82
CA GLY A 311 -2.86 -1.08 12.36
C GLY A 311 -1.82 0.02 12.36
N SER A 312 -1.77 0.80 11.29
CA SER A 312 -0.82 1.90 11.19
C SER A 312 -1.25 2.97 10.19
N THR A 313 -0.84 4.21 10.46
CA THR A 313 -0.42 5.13 9.41
C THR A 313 1.02 4.77 9.02
N VAL A 314 1.47 5.10 7.82
CA VAL A 314 2.75 4.62 7.30
C VAL A 314 3.81 5.72 7.36
N ASN A 315 5.01 5.38 7.83
CA ASN A 315 6.19 6.23 7.71
C ASN A 315 6.67 6.27 6.24
N PRO A 316 7.47 7.27 5.87
CA PRO A 316 8.20 7.23 4.60
C PRO A 316 8.89 5.88 4.37
N MET A 317 8.99 5.46 3.11
CA MET A 317 9.49 4.13 2.76
C MET A 317 10.95 3.91 3.25
N ASP A 318 11.77 4.95 3.23
CA ASP A 318 13.15 4.96 3.73
C ASP A 318 13.25 4.91 5.27
N LYS A 319 12.18 5.26 6.00
CA LYS A 319 12.11 5.26 7.47
C LYS A 319 11.25 4.09 8.03
N GLY A 320 11.30 2.92 7.41
CA GLY A 320 10.60 1.70 7.86
C GLY A 320 9.28 1.41 7.16
N GLY A 321 8.72 2.35 6.38
CA GLY A 321 7.47 2.15 5.65
C GLY A 321 7.55 1.04 4.60
N ASN A 322 8.73 0.80 4.02
CA ASN A 322 8.91 -0.22 2.98
C ASN A 322 8.61 -1.65 3.48
N GLN A 323 9.04 -1.99 4.70
CA GLN A 323 8.75 -3.29 5.30
C GLN A 323 7.25 -3.48 5.53
N TYR A 324 6.55 -2.41 5.94
CA TYR A 324 5.10 -2.42 6.08
C TYR A 324 4.39 -2.57 4.72
N LYS A 325 4.85 -1.87 3.68
CA LYS A 325 4.34 -1.99 2.29
C LYS A 325 4.47 -3.42 1.77
N GLU A 326 5.58 -4.10 2.05
CA GLU A 326 5.78 -5.50 1.66
C GLU A 326 4.77 -6.43 2.36
N ILE A 327 4.56 -6.29 3.69
CA ILE A 327 3.54 -7.06 4.42
C ILE A 327 2.15 -6.76 3.87
N TRP A 328 1.85 -5.50 3.60
CA TRP A 328 0.56 -5.08 3.04
C TRP A 328 0.27 -5.78 1.70
N ARG A 329 1.23 -5.76 0.79
CA ARG A 329 1.11 -6.42 -0.52
C ARG A 329 0.89 -7.94 -0.36
N ASP A 330 1.67 -8.56 0.54
CA ASP A 330 1.61 -10.00 0.81
C ASP A 330 0.37 -10.41 1.65
N SER A 331 -0.49 -9.47 2.03
CA SER A 331 -1.74 -9.67 2.80
C SER A 331 -3.01 -9.57 1.95
N ASP A 332 -2.88 -9.61 0.62
CA ASP A 332 -4.00 -9.52 -0.31
C ASP A 332 -4.90 -10.76 -0.23
N PRO A 333 -6.19 -10.62 0.12
CA PRO A 333 -7.11 -11.76 0.12
C PRO A 333 -7.32 -12.42 -1.25
N GLU A 334 -7.00 -11.72 -2.34
CA GLU A 334 -7.08 -12.24 -3.71
C GLU A 334 -5.82 -13.06 -4.10
N ASP A 335 -4.67 -12.85 -3.43
CA ASP A 335 -3.41 -13.60 -3.66
C ASP A 335 -3.20 -14.67 -2.59
N ARG A 336 -3.73 -15.86 -2.84
CA ARG A 336 -3.71 -17.00 -1.90
C ARG A 336 -2.85 -18.14 -2.39
N ASN A 337 -2.20 -18.83 -1.46
CA ASN A 337 -1.46 -20.05 -1.74
C ASN A 337 -2.41 -21.27 -1.84
N ALA A 338 -1.86 -22.45 -2.16
CA ALA A 338 -2.61 -23.70 -2.29
C ALA A 338 -3.39 -24.13 -1.00
N ASN A 339 -3.10 -23.54 0.14
CA ASN A 339 -3.85 -23.77 1.40
C ASN A 339 -4.93 -22.68 1.62
N GLY A 340 -5.20 -21.83 0.65
CA GLY A 340 -6.15 -20.72 0.72
C GLY A 340 -5.72 -19.57 1.64
N ARG A 341 -4.44 -19.45 1.99
CA ARG A 341 -3.89 -18.40 2.87
C ARG A 341 -3.14 -17.35 2.07
N THR A 342 -3.25 -16.09 2.47
CA THR A 342 -2.33 -15.04 2.01
C THR A 342 -0.90 -15.38 2.47
N LYS A 343 0.12 -14.78 1.86
CA LYS A 343 1.53 -15.05 2.22
C LYS A 343 1.85 -14.70 3.68
N THR A 344 1.23 -13.65 4.21
CA THR A 344 1.38 -13.25 5.61
C THR A 344 0.40 -13.99 6.54
N GLY A 345 -0.73 -14.45 6.02
CA GLY A 345 -1.88 -14.93 6.77
C GLY A 345 -2.83 -13.82 7.22
N LEU A 346 -2.47 -12.55 7.06
CA LEU A 346 -3.32 -11.40 7.36
C LEU A 346 -4.24 -11.07 6.17
N TYR A 347 -5.38 -10.44 6.45
CA TYR A 347 -6.24 -9.84 5.45
C TYR A 347 -6.16 -8.32 5.55
N ARG A 348 -5.77 -7.67 4.45
CA ARG A 348 -5.59 -6.22 4.39
C ARG A 348 -6.92 -5.49 4.25
N LEU A 349 -7.00 -4.31 4.85
CA LEU A 349 -8.13 -3.38 4.71
C LEU A 349 -7.61 -1.95 4.68
N PHE A 350 -8.09 -1.18 3.72
CA PHE A 350 -7.86 0.26 3.60
C PHE A 350 -9.21 0.99 3.62
N VAL A 351 -9.27 2.12 4.30
CA VAL A 351 -10.41 3.04 4.24
C VAL A 351 -9.85 4.42 3.87
N PRO A 352 -10.33 5.03 2.77
CA PRO A 352 -9.91 6.37 2.37
C PRO A 352 -10.16 7.40 3.47
N ALA A 353 -9.30 8.42 3.56
CA ALA A 353 -9.40 9.43 4.61
C ALA A 353 -10.73 10.18 4.60
N TYR A 354 -11.31 10.43 3.43
CA TYR A 354 -12.61 11.11 3.30
C TYR A 354 -13.81 10.28 3.82
N GLU A 355 -13.66 8.96 3.99
CA GLU A 355 -14.67 8.11 4.63
C GLU A 355 -14.50 8.02 6.16
N ALA A 356 -13.37 8.49 6.70
CA ALA A 356 -13.04 8.36 8.12
C ALA A 356 -12.63 9.70 8.77
N LEU A 357 -12.89 10.83 8.11
CA LEU A 357 -12.50 12.16 8.58
C LEU A 357 -13.43 12.62 9.71
N GLU A 358 -12.84 12.91 10.87
CA GLU A 358 -13.52 13.46 12.03
C GLU A 358 -14.16 14.81 11.68
N GLY A 359 -15.38 15.06 12.15
CA GLY A 359 -16.17 16.27 11.83
C GLY A 359 -17.00 16.17 10.53
N PHE A 360 -16.86 15.10 9.75
CA PHE A 360 -17.61 14.89 8.51
C PHE A 360 -18.51 13.64 8.57
N PHE A 361 -19.14 13.42 9.71
CA PHE A 361 -20.17 12.38 9.85
C PHE A 361 -21.52 13.02 10.11
N ASP A 362 -22.56 12.55 9.41
CA ASP A 362 -23.92 12.93 9.69
C ASP A 362 -24.38 12.41 11.07
N LYS A 363 -25.51 12.85 11.56
CA LYS A 363 -26.07 12.41 12.86
C LYS A 363 -26.34 10.89 12.94
N HIS A 364 -26.35 10.19 11.81
CA HIS A 364 -26.52 8.75 11.70
C HIS A 364 -25.17 8.01 11.63
N GLY A 365 -24.05 8.73 11.66
CA GLY A 365 -22.69 8.18 11.58
C GLY A 365 -22.23 7.78 10.19
N ASN A 366 -22.93 8.23 9.13
CA ASN A 366 -22.47 8.02 7.76
C ASN A 366 -21.51 9.13 7.36
N PRO A 367 -20.44 8.84 6.58
CA PRO A 367 -19.49 9.86 6.13
C PRO A 367 -20.16 10.79 5.10
N ILE A 368 -19.95 12.10 5.25
CA ILE A 368 -20.32 13.13 4.28
C ILE A 368 -19.16 13.29 3.32
N VAL A 369 -19.12 12.48 2.26
CA VAL A 369 -17.98 12.38 1.33
C VAL A 369 -18.00 13.47 0.27
N GLU A 370 -19.11 13.57 -0.48
CA GLU A 370 -19.31 14.56 -1.54
C GLU A 370 -20.05 15.79 -0.99
N ASP A 371 -19.98 16.90 -1.73
CA ASP A 371 -20.62 18.15 -1.33
C ASP A 371 -22.15 17.98 -1.29
N PRO A 372 -22.79 18.25 -0.13
CA PRO A 372 -24.23 18.08 -0.03
C PRO A 372 -24.99 19.24 -0.72
N GLU A 373 -26.16 18.97 -1.29
CA GLU A 373 -27.03 20.01 -1.87
C GLU A 373 -27.49 21.06 -0.84
N HIS A 374 -27.62 20.65 0.40
CA HIS A 374 -27.99 21.51 1.54
C HIS A 374 -27.09 21.18 2.74
N PRO A 375 -26.79 22.18 3.61
CA PRO A 375 -26.00 21.94 4.79
C PRO A 375 -26.52 20.79 5.65
N ILE A 376 -25.65 19.83 5.97
CA ILE A 376 -25.96 18.65 6.79
C ILE A 376 -25.46 18.87 8.21
N GLN A 377 -26.31 18.56 9.21
CA GLN A 377 -25.89 18.54 10.61
C GLN A 377 -25.04 17.32 10.89
N THR A 378 -23.84 17.58 11.41
CA THR A 378 -22.91 16.54 11.84
C THR A 378 -23.32 15.92 13.17
N ILE A 379 -22.68 14.78 13.50
CA ILE A 379 -22.86 14.11 14.79
C ILE A 379 -22.43 14.97 15.98
N ASP A 380 -21.51 15.91 15.77
CA ASP A 380 -21.01 16.85 16.77
C ASP A 380 -21.95 18.07 16.95
N GLY A 381 -22.98 18.20 16.11
CA GLY A 381 -23.97 19.27 16.15
C GLY A 381 -23.70 20.44 15.22
N ASP A 382 -22.55 20.49 14.59
CA ASP A 382 -22.17 21.52 13.61
C ASP A 382 -22.85 21.26 12.26
N TYR A 383 -22.80 22.25 11.36
CA TYR A 383 -23.32 22.11 9.99
C TYR A 383 -22.16 22.21 9.00
N VAL A 384 -22.14 21.33 8.01
CA VAL A 384 -21.18 21.33 6.90
C VAL A 384 -21.92 21.46 5.57
N ASP A 385 -21.38 22.28 4.68
CA ASP A 385 -21.87 22.56 3.32
C ASP A 385 -20.95 22.02 2.23
N ILE A 386 -19.79 21.47 2.63
CA ILE A 386 -18.83 20.77 1.75
C ILE A 386 -18.60 19.35 2.27
N GLY A 387 -18.25 18.43 1.36
CA GLY A 387 -17.89 17.07 1.73
C GLY A 387 -16.42 16.93 2.17
N ALA A 388 -16.13 15.85 2.88
CA ALA A 388 -14.78 15.52 3.36
C ALA A 388 -13.74 15.50 2.24
N LYS A 389 -14.12 15.04 1.04
CA LYS A 389 -13.22 14.94 -0.12
C LYS A 389 -12.84 16.32 -0.65
N THR A 390 -13.82 17.23 -0.79
CA THR A 390 -13.59 18.63 -1.18
C THR A 390 -12.76 19.36 -0.12
N TYR A 391 -13.09 19.18 1.17
CA TYR A 391 -12.32 19.75 2.27
C TYR A 391 -10.84 19.33 2.20
N LEU A 392 -10.56 18.03 2.10
CA LEU A 392 -9.18 17.53 2.02
C LEU A 392 -8.45 17.98 0.74
N LYS A 393 -9.16 18.14 -0.40
CA LYS A 393 -8.57 18.74 -1.62
C LYS A 393 -8.18 20.19 -1.38
N ASN A 394 -9.04 20.99 -0.76
CA ASN A 394 -8.74 22.39 -0.44
C ASN A 394 -7.52 22.53 0.49
N GLU A 395 -7.40 21.63 1.50
CA GLU A 395 -6.22 21.58 2.37
C GLU A 395 -4.94 21.23 1.58
N ARG A 396 -5.02 20.26 0.66
CA ARG A 396 -3.91 19.91 -0.25
C ARG A 396 -3.51 21.09 -1.15
N ASP A 397 -4.49 21.81 -1.68
CA ASP A 397 -4.25 22.98 -2.54
C ASP A 397 -3.56 24.12 -1.76
N ALA A 398 -3.95 24.34 -0.52
CA ALA A 398 -3.31 25.32 0.35
C ALA A 398 -1.83 24.99 0.64
N LEU A 399 -1.47 23.71 0.64
CA LEU A 399 -0.11 23.23 0.89
C LEU A 399 0.77 23.12 -0.36
N LYS A 400 0.27 23.41 -1.57
CA LYS A 400 1.04 23.30 -2.83
C LYS A 400 2.33 24.13 -2.86
N HIS A 401 2.43 25.17 -2.03
CA HIS A 401 3.62 25.99 -1.91
C HIS A 401 4.78 25.28 -1.15
N ASP A 402 4.48 24.24 -0.38
CA ASP A 402 5.48 23.40 0.31
C ASP A 402 5.23 21.91 -0.01
N ALA A 403 5.98 21.42 -0.99
CA ALA A 403 5.88 20.04 -1.46
C ALA A 403 6.12 19.01 -0.32
N ARG A 404 6.93 19.36 0.69
CA ARG A 404 7.22 18.49 1.84
C ARG A 404 6.00 18.37 2.74
N GLU A 405 5.39 19.49 3.12
CA GLU A 405 4.18 19.51 3.94
C GLU A 405 3.02 18.84 3.20
N LEU A 406 2.85 19.13 1.92
CA LEU A 406 1.84 18.50 1.08
C LEU A 406 1.99 16.97 1.05
N ASN A 407 3.19 16.46 0.78
CA ASN A 407 3.44 15.01 0.74
C ASN A 407 3.18 14.33 2.09
N GLU A 408 3.56 14.96 3.20
CA GLU A 408 3.26 14.48 4.54
C GLU A 408 1.75 14.49 4.83
N PHE A 409 1.04 15.55 4.45
CA PHE A 409 -0.40 15.65 4.60
C PHE A 409 -1.14 14.55 3.82
N ILE A 410 -0.78 14.34 2.54
CA ILE A 410 -1.37 13.30 1.70
C ILE A 410 -1.16 11.91 2.32
N ARG A 411 0.05 11.62 2.83
CA ARG A 411 0.34 10.34 3.48
C ARG A 411 -0.46 10.14 4.79
N GLN A 412 -0.75 11.22 5.52
CA GLN A 412 -1.56 11.16 6.76
C GLN A 412 -3.06 11.08 6.48
N PHE A 413 -3.53 11.67 5.38
CA PHE A 413 -4.93 11.68 4.94
C PHE A 413 -5.06 11.16 3.50
N PRO A 414 -4.71 9.87 3.28
CA PRO A 414 -4.64 9.30 1.95
C PRO A 414 -6.03 9.01 1.37
N PHE A 415 -6.19 9.22 0.06
CA PHE A 415 -7.36 8.79 -0.71
C PHE A 415 -7.17 7.39 -1.25
N THR A 416 -5.92 7.00 -1.49
CA THR A 416 -5.55 5.68 -2.00
C THR A 416 -4.46 5.03 -1.15
N VAL A 417 -4.27 3.73 -1.32
CA VAL A 417 -3.18 2.99 -0.65
C VAL A 417 -1.81 3.53 -1.06
N ASP A 418 -1.65 3.91 -2.34
CA ASP A 418 -0.40 4.42 -2.86
C ASP A 418 -0.04 5.77 -2.24
N GLU A 419 -1.03 6.63 -2.01
CA GLU A 419 -0.85 7.86 -1.25
C GLU A 419 -0.39 7.60 0.20
N ALA A 420 -0.98 6.60 0.86
CA ALA A 420 -0.57 6.21 2.22
C ALA A 420 0.88 5.72 2.29
N MET A 421 1.40 5.18 1.18
CA MET A 421 2.72 4.56 1.08
C MET A 421 3.73 5.38 0.26
N ARG A 422 3.56 6.70 0.24
CA ARG A 422 4.51 7.63 -0.41
C ARG A 422 5.86 7.69 0.30
N ASP A 423 6.91 7.88 -0.49
CA ASP A 423 8.25 8.18 0.02
C ASP A 423 8.35 9.59 0.60
N SER A 424 9.40 9.82 1.41
CA SER A 424 9.73 11.20 1.82
C SER A 424 10.39 11.95 0.66
N ILE A 425 10.10 13.23 0.56
CA ILE A 425 10.80 14.12 -0.39
C ILE A 425 12.26 14.33 0.03
N GLU A 426 12.59 14.14 1.31
CA GLU A 426 13.94 14.25 1.84
C GLU A 426 14.82 13.11 1.33
N GLY A 427 15.86 13.45 0.57
CA GLY A 427 16.84 12.48 0.05
C GLY A 427 16.48 11.83 -1.27
N SER A 428 15.42 12.25 -1.95
CA SER A 428 15.19 11.91 -3.34
C SER A 428 16.12 12.67 -4.27
N THR A 429 16.58 11.97 -5.32
CA THR A 429 17.36 12.59 -6.38
C THR A 429 16.51 13.47 -7.29
N PHE A 430 15.20 13.22 -7.38
CA PHE A 430 14.28 13.85 -8.33
C PHE A 430 13.09 14.53 -7.63
N ASN A 431 12.36 15.37 -8.38
CA ASN A 431 11.14 16.02 -7.91
C ASN A 431 9.97 15.02 -7.81
N ILE A 432 9.83 14.40 -6.64
CA ILE A 432 8.80 13.40 -6.38
C ILE A 432 7.38 13.97 -6.49
N GLY A 433 7.19 15.25 -6.18
CA GLY A 433 5.88 15.89 -6.25
C GLY A 433 5.28 15.79 -7.67
N LYS A 434 6.03 16.16 -8.68
CA LYS A 434 5.63 16.04 -10.09
C LYS A 434 5.42 14.60 -10.53
N ILE A 435 6.23 13.68 -10.00
CA ILE A 435 6.08 12.25 -10.31
C ILE A 435 4.76 11.72 -9.76
N TYR A 436 4.39 12.07 -8.53
CA TYR A 436 3.10 11.65 -7.96
C TYR A 436 1.91 12.27 -8.68
N GLU A 437 1.96 13.55 -9.07
CA GLU A 437 0.93 14.17 -9.90
C GLU A 437 0.72 13.39 -11.20
N GLN A 438 1.80 12.95 -11.85
CA GLN A 438 1.73 12.15 -13.06
C GLN A 438 1.13 10.77 -12.82
N VAL A 439 1.50 10.09 -11.75
CA VAL A 439 0.95 8.76 -11.39
C VAL A 439 -0.55 8.86 -11.12
N GLU A 440 -0.99 9.87 -10.36
CA GLU A 440 -2.42 10.10 -10.10
C GLU A 440 -3.19 10.34 -11.39
N HIS A 441 -2.66 11.20 -12.26
CA HIS A 441 -3.26 11.45 -13.57
C HIS A 441 -3.36 10.17 -14.42
N ASN A 442 -2.30 9.34 -14.46
CA ASN A 442 -2.30 8.10 -15.24
C ASN A 442 -3.38 7.11 -14.75
N GLN A 443 -3.67 7.06 -13.45
CA GLN A 443 -4.71 6.20 -12.87
C GLN A 443 -6.13 6.64 -13.23
N GLU A 444 -6.33 7.94 -13.48
CA GLU A 444 -7.64 8.51 -13.88
C GLU A 444 -7.90 8.42 -15.41
N LEU A 445 -6.86 8.10 -16.22
CA LEU A 445 -7.00 8.05 -17.67
C LEU A 445 -7.84 6.88 -18.16
N TYR A 446 -8.90 7.20 -18.90
CA TYR A 446 -9.71 6.20 -19.60
C TYR A 446 -9.99 6.63 -21.04
N PRO A 447 -9.70 5.79 -22.07
CA PRO A 447 -9.00 4.51 -21.98
C PRO A 447 -7.52 4.67 -21.63
N ASN A 448 -6.94 3.63 -20.99
CA ASN A 448 -5.51 3.63 -20.68
C ASN A 448 -4.68 3.69 -21.99
N PRO A 449 -3.80 4.67 -22.16
CA PRO A 449 -2.99 4.81 -23.37
C PRO A 449 -1.95 3.70 -23.55
N VAL A 450 -1.65 2.91 -22.51
CA VAL A 450 -0.61 1.89 -22.54
C VAL A 450 -1.19 0.52 -22.89
N VAL A 451 -0.68 -0.07 -23.97
CA VAL A 451 -1.02 -1.43 -24.42
C VAL A 451 0.10 -2.39 -24.04
N VAL A 452 -0.25 -3.48 -23.37
CA VAL A 452 0.71 -4.55 -23.01
C VAL A 452 0.76 -5.58 -24.15
N GLY A 453 1.98 -6.03 -24.51
CA GLY A 453 2.15 -7.01 -25.60
C GLY A 453 3.58 -7.45 -25.83
N ASN A 454 3.81 -8.10 -26.97
CA ASN A 454 5.13 -8.53 -27.40
C ASN A 454 5.39 -8.13 -28.85
N PHE A 455 6.63 -7.80 -29.18
CA PHE A 455 7.09 -7.75 -30.56
C PHE A 455 7.45 -9.15 -31.03
N GLN A 456 7.10 -9.46 -32.27
CA GLN A 456 7.33 -10.79 -32.85
C GLN A 456 7.74 -10.64 -34.33
N TRP A 457 8.62 -11.52 -34.80
CA TRP A 457 8.88 -11.63 -36.22
C TRP A 457 7.62 -12.11 -36.93
N LYS A 458 7.20 -11.39 -37.97
CA LYS A 458 6.03 -11.72 -38.78
C LYS A 458 6.18 -13.11 -39.36
N ASP A 459 5.15 -13.92 -39.21
CA ASP A 459 5.11 -15.32 -39.66
C ASP A 459 6.28 -16.20 -39.14
N GLY A 460 6.93 -15.79 -38.05
CA GLY A 460 8.09 -16.46 -37.46
C GLY A 460 9.39 -16.30 -38.24
N VAL A 461 9.40 -15.51 -39.32
CA VAL A 461 10.57 -15.34 -40.21
C VAL A 461 11.47 -14.24 -39.63
N LYS A 462 12.60 -14.65 -39.03
CA LYS A 462 13.59 -13.73 -38.46
C LYS A 462 14.19 -12.76 -39.48
N ASP A 463 14.54 -11.57 -39.01
CA ASP A 463 15.25 -10.53 -39.77
C ASP A 463 14.50 -9.95 -40.99
N LYS A 464 13.18 -10.19 -41.06
CA LYS A 464 12.33 -9.69 -42.15
C LYS A 464 11.45 -8.52 -41.70
N GLU A 465 10.39 -8.80 -41.00
CA GLU A 465 9.42 -7.79 -40.54
C GLU A 465 8.99 -8.10 -39.11
N VAL A 466 8.83 -7.08 -38.26
CA VAL A 466 8.35 -7.22 -36.90
C VAL A 466 6.93 -6.68 -36.79
N VAL A 467 6.09 -7.37 -36.04
CA VAL A 467 4.73 -6.96 -35.69
C VAL A 467 4.58 -6.90 -34.17
N PHE A 468 3.69 -6.02 -33.68
CA PHE A 468 3.32 -5.97 -32.28
C PHE A 468 2.03 -6.77 -32.07
N SER A 469 2.03 -7.66 -31.11
CA SER A 469 0.89 -8.50 -30.73
C SER A 469 0.46 -8.15 -29.29
N PRO A 470 -0.76 -7.58 -29.08
CA PRO A 470 -1.28 -7.35 -27.74
C PRO A 470 -1.41 -8.65 -26.96
N ASN A 471 -0.96 -8.65 -25.71
CA ASN A 471 -1.01 -9.79 -24.80
C ASN A 471 -0.96 -9.24 -23.35
N PRO A 472 -1.95 -9.49 -22.49
CA PRO A 472 -1.94 -9.04 -21.11
C PRO A 472 -0.73 -9.50 -20.30
N GLN A 473 -0.14 -10.64 -20.65
CA GLN A 473 1.09 -11.16 -20.04
C GLN A 473 2.35 -10.82 -20.84
N GLY A 474 2.27 -9.87 -21.77
CA GLY A 474 3.39 -9.39 -22.55
C GLY A 474 4.46 -8.72 -21.72
N ARG A 475 5.68 -8.68 -22.23
CA ARG A 475 6.83 -8.07 -21.57
C ARG A 475 7.00 -6.59 -21.88
N TRP A 476 6.43 -6.10 -22.99
CA TRP A 476 6.45 -4.73 -23.42
C TRP A 476 5.19 -3.97 -23.01
N ARG A 477 5.35 -2.71 -22.67
CA ARG A 477 4.31 -1.71 -22.52
C ARG A 477 4.53 -0.63 -23.56
N VAL A 478 3.51 -0.34 -24.34
CA VAL A 478 3.58 0.57 -25.50
C VAL A 478 2.52 1.64 -25.36
N ALA A 479 2.93 2.92 -25.29
CA ALA A 479 2.07 4.09 -25.23
C ALA A 479 1.83 4.72 -26.61
N TRP A 480 2.72 4.48 -27.57
CA TRP A 480 2.56 4.96 -28.94
C TRP A 480 3.20 4.00 -29.92
N MET A 481 2.53 3.76 -31.04
CA MET A 481 3.03 2.96 -32.15
C MET A 481 3.23 3.82 -33.38
N PRO A 482 4.36 3.69 -34.08
CA PRO A 482 4.57 4.42 -35.33
C PRO A 482 3.51 4.03 -36.38
N PRO A 483 3.08 4.96 -37.23
CA PRO A 483 2.24 4.67 -38.39
C PRO A 483 2.96 3.68 -39.34
N ASN A 484 2.20 3.01 -40.19
CA ASN A 484 2.71 1.91 -41.04
C ASN A 484 3.93 2.31 -41.88
N GLU A 485 3.98 3.56 -42.35
CA GLU A 485 5.06 4.10 -43.18
C GLU A 485 6.39 4.23 -42.43
N LEU A 486 6.35 4.26 -41.12
CA LEU A 486 7.54 4.36 -40.26
C LEU A 486 7.95 3.03 -39.63
N ARG A 487 7.09 2.00 -39.71
CA ARG A 487 7.41 0.69 -39.13
C ARG A 487 8.46 -0.06 -39.93
N ASN A 488 9.33 -0.77 -39.24
CA ASN A 488 10.37 -1.63 -39.85
C ASN A 488 11.29 -0.90 -40.82
N LYS A 489 11.44 0.40 -40.68
CA LYS A 489 12.21 1.23 -41.61
C LYS A 489 13.71 1.15 -41.33
N TYR A 490 14.46 0.82 -42.32
CA TYR A 490 15.92 0.81 -42.27
C TYR A 490 16.52 1.38 -43.56
N VAL A 491 17.78 1.76 -43.49
CA VAL A 491 18.56 2.25 -44.64
C VAL A 491 19.82 1.39 -44.80
N ILE A 492 20.11 0.98 -46.00
CA ILE A 492 21.36 0.23 -46.29
C ILE A 492 22.45 1.27 -46.66
N LYS A 493 23.53 1.27 -45.86
CA LYS A 493 24.73 2.07 -46.12
C LYS A 493 25.95 1.18 -45.92
N TYR A 494 26.88 1.16 -46.90
CA TYR A 494 28.09 0.34 -46.85
C TYR A 494 27.79 -1.15 -46.59
N ASN A 495 26.74 -1.65 -47.21
CA ASN A 495 26.25 -3.03 -47.05
C ASN A 495 25.79 -3.43 -45.62
N LYS A 496 25.44 -2.42 -44.76
CA LYS A 496 24.96 -2.62 -43.41
C LYS A 496 23.58 -1.99 -43.24
N LYS A 497 22.72 -2.60 -42.38
CA LYS A 497 21.42 -2.08 -42.04
C LYS A 497 21.58 -0.98 -40.96
N HIS A 498 21.11 0.21 -41.25
CA HIS A 498 21.03 1.33 -40.32
C HIS A 498 19.57 1.59 -39.94
N PRO A 499 19.27 2.02 -38.68
CA PRO A 499 17.92 2.42 -38.29
C PRO A 499 17.44 3.57 -39.18
N GLY A 500 16.19 3.46 -39.67
CA GLY A 500 15.63 4.43 -40.64
C GLY A 500 15.01 5.66 -39.99
N ASN A 501 14.70 5.59 -38.71
CA ASN A 501 14.01 6.63 -37.95
C ASN A 501 14.89 7.22 -36.83
N ASP A 502 16.21 7.24 -37.00
CA ASP A 502 17.16 7.79 -36.04
C ASP A 502 16.95 9.27 -35.71
N HIS A 503 16.32 10.00 -36.63
CA HIS A 503 15.92 11.40 -36.47
C HIS A 503 14.63 11.57 -35.63
N ILE A 504 13.77 10.55 -35.55
CA ILE A 504 12.50 10.56 -34.80
C ILE A 504 12.73 10.12 -33.37
N GLY A 505 13.43 9.02 -33.13
CA GLY A 505 13.59 8.47 -31.79
C GLY A 505 14.89 7.74 -31.55
N VAL A 506 15.05 7.34 -30.30
CA VAL A 506 16.19 6.56 -29.77
C VAL A 506 15.72 5.62 -28.67
N GLY A 507 16.58 4.69 -28.26
CA GLY A 507 16.32 3.92 -27.04
C GLY A 507 17.52 3.86 -26.11
N GLY A 508 17.26 3.54 -24.85
CA GLY A 508 18.25 3.26 -23.83
C GLY A 508 18.05 1.85 -23.26
N VAL A 509 19.13 1.13 -23.03
CA VAL A 509 19.08 -0.28 -22.59
C VAL A 509 20.04 -0.53 -21.44
N ASP A 510 19.50 -1.07 -20.37
CA ASP A 510 20.26 -1.70 -19.28
C ASP A 510 20.12 -3.22 -19.41
N SER A 511 21.25 -3.94 -19.58
CA SER A 511 21.25 -5.36 -19.90
C SER A 511 21.88 -6.23 -18.82
N TYR A 512 21.62 -7.54 -18.89
CA TYR A 512 22.25 -8.56 -18.06
C TYR A 512 22.80 -9.70 -18.93
N ASP A 513 23.88 -10.34 -18.47
CA ASP A 513 24.55 -11.41 -19.21
C ASP A 513 24.36 -12.81 -18.60
N LEU A 514 24.04 -12.89 -17.29
CA LEU A 514 23.90 -14.18 -16.59
C LEU A 514 22.45 -14.66 -16.62
N ASP A 515 22.25 -15.91 -17.01
CA ASP A 515 20.94 -16.54 -17.15
C ASP A 515 20.29 -16.87 -15.79
N SER A 516 21.08 -17.12 -14.72
CA SER A 516 20.56 -17.41 -13.40
C SER A 516 21.34 -16.68 -12.29
N THR A 517 20.60 -16.27 -11.24
CA THR A 517 21.17 -15.85 -9.96
C THR A 517 20.64 -16.77 -8.86
N THR A 518 21.47 -17.11 -7.91
CA THR A 518 21.19 -18.08 -6.84
C THR A 518 20.03 -17.67 -5.91
N ASP A 519 19.59 -16.40 -5.95
CA ASP A 519 18.61 -15.83 -5.01
C ASP A 519 17.40 -15.17 -5.68
N ASN A 520 17.15 -15.32 -6.95
CA ASN A 520 16.06 -14.68 -7.72
C ASN A 520 15.99 -13.13 -7.59
N ARG A 521 17.04 -12.47 -7.07
CA ARG A 521 17.14 -11.02 -6.84
C ARG A 521 17.99 -10.31 -7.89
N GLY A 522 18.28 -10.95 -9.01
CA GLY A 522 19.11 -10.38 -10.07
C GLY A 522 18.46 -9.21 -10.79
N SER A 523 19.28 -8.26 -11.31
CA SER A 523 18.87 -7.17 -12.18
C SER A 523 17.96 -7.67 -13.30
N LYS A 524 16.90 -6.94 -13.61
CA LYS A 524 16.02 -7.17 -14.76
C LYS A 524 16.70 -6.60 -16.01
N GLY A 525 16.35 -7.07 -17.18
CA GLY A 525 16.62 -6.33 -18.42
C GLY A 525 15.61 -5.21 -18.55
N ALA A 526 16.11 -3.99 -18.80
CA ALA A 526 15.27 -2.82 -19.01
C ALA A 526 15.59 -2.12 -20.32
N CYS A 527 14.55 -1.65 -21.00
CA CYS A 527 14.69 -0.88 -22.24
C CYS A 527 13.58 0.17 -22.34
N HIS A 528 13.97 1.40 -22.71
CA HIS A 528 13.05 2.47 -23.02
C HIS A 528 13.26 2.96 -24.46
N LEU A 529 12.15 3.18 -25.17
CA LEU A 529 12.15 3.88 -26.45
C LEU A 529 11.55 5.27 -26.25
N TYR A 530 12.20 6.27 -26.83
CA TYR A 530 11.90 7.68 -26.61
C TYR A 530 11.83 8.43 -27.94
N ASN A 531 10.76 9.21 -28.14
CA ASN A 531 10.62 10.11 -29.27
C ASN A 531 11.31 11.45 -28.94
N LYS A 532 12.17 11.88 -29.83
CA LYS A 532 12.76 13.21 -29.80
C LYS A 532 11.76 14.26 -30.27
N PHE A 533 12.13 15.53 -30.21
CA PHE A 533 11.35 16.59 -30.85
C PHE A 533 11.33 16.36 -32.36
N SER A 534 10.17 16.00 -32.91
CA SER A 534 9.94 15.72 -34.32
C SER A 534 8.49 16.03 -34.71
N MET A 535 8.24 16.45 -35.93
CA MET A 535 6.88 16.66 -36.46
C MET A 535 6.20 15.34 -36.90
N ALA A 536 6.96 14.23 -36.97
CA ALA A 536 6.47 12.95 -37.45
C ALA A 536 5.93 12.04 -36.32
N ALA A 537 6.11 12.42 -35.06
CA ALA A 537 5.71 11.64 -33.88
C ALA A 537 5.41 12.56 -32.69
N PRO A 538 4.67 12.10 -31.69
CA PRO A 538 4.51 12.84 -30.43
C PRO A 538 5.89 13.20 -29.87
N PRO A 539 6.22 14.47 -29.67
CA PRO A 539 7.56 14.90 -29.29
C PRO A 539 7.83 14.68 -27.79
N ASN A 540 9.09 14.48 -27.45
CA ASN A 540 9.59 14.42 -26.08
C ASN A 540 8.83 13.43 -25.18
N MET A 541 8.55 12.23 -25.71
CA MET A 541 7.70 11.23 -25.04
C MET A 541 8.37 9.87 -25.02
N PHE A 542 8.33 9.19 -23.88
CA PHE A 542 8.61 7.76 -23.82
C PHE A 542 7.47 6.97 -24.46
N VAL A 543 7.77 6.09 -25.40
CA VAL A 543 6.77 5.41 -26.24
C VAL A 543 6.66 3.92 -25.97
N ALA A 544 7.72 3.30 -25.45
CA ALA A 544 7.71 1.90 -25.06
C ALA A 544 8.66 1.64 -23.88
N GLU A 545 8.22 0.74 -22.98
CA GLU A 545 8.94 0.29 -21.79
C GLU A 545 9.04 -1.23 -21.78
N TYR A 546 10.21 -1.73 -21.45
CA TYR A 546 10.46 -3.14 -21.13
C TYR A 546 11.08 -3.26 -19.75
N ALA A 547 10.53 -4.14 -18.90
CA ALA A 547 11.07 -4.46 -17.59
C ALA A 547 10.78 -5.93 -17.27
N SER A 548 11.67 -6.83 -17.65
CA SER A 548 11.48 -8.27 -17.43
C SER A 548 12.82 -9.00 -17.32
N ARG A 549 12.80 -10.14 -16.65
CA ARG A 549 13.93 -11.08 -16.62
C ARG A 549 13.50 -12.44 -17.14
N PRO A 550 13.48 -12.66 -18.46
CA PRO A 550 13.23 -13.98 -19.02
C PRO A 550 14.32 -14.99 -18.60
N PRO A 551 14.04 -16.30 -18.65
CA PRO A 551 14.96 -17.34 -18.18
C PRO A 551 16.32 -17.32 -18.86
N LEU A 552 16.38 -16.88 -20.13
CA LEU A 552 17.60 -16.76 -20.91
C LEU A 552 17.81 -15.30 -21.34
N ALA A 553 19.00 -14.76 -21.13
CA ALA A 553 19.37 -13.40 -21.54
C ALA A 553 19.18 -13.17 -23.06
N ARG A 554 19.37 -14.21 -23.87
CA ARG A 554 19.12 -14.15 -25.32
C ARG A 554 17.67 -13.82 -25.69
N ILE A 555 16.70 -14.17 -24.86
CA ILE A 555 15.28 -13.80 -25.10
C ILE A 555 15.12 -12.29 -24.95
N PHE A 556 15.72 -11.71 -23.92
CA PHE A 556 15.75 -10.27 -23.73
C PHE A 556 16.43 -9.54 -24.90
N TYR A 557 17.59 -10.05 -25.36
CA TYR A 557 18.30 -9.45 -26.48
C TYR A 557 17.48 -9.47 -27.77
N GLU A 558 16.77 -10.57 -28.04
CA GLU A 558 15.87 -10.69 -29.20
C GLU A 558 14.67 -9.75 -29.08
N ASP A 559 14.06 -9.65 -27.89
CA ASP A 559 12.94 -8.74 -27.63
C ASP A 559 13.33 -7.28 -27.90
N VAL A 560 14.51 -6.86 -27.44
CA VAL A 560 15.04 -5.50 -27.64
C VAL A 560 15.38 -5.27 -29.13
N LEU A 561 15.96 -6.26 -29.81
CA LEU A 561 16.24 -6.19 -31.25
C LEU A 561 14.95 -6.01 -32.06
N MET A 562 13.93 -6.82 -31.80
CA MET A 562 12.63 -6.71 -32.48
C MET A 562 12.00 -5.33 -32.30
N ALA A 563 11.99 -4.80 -31.07
CA ALA A 563 11.44 -3.46 -30.80
C ALA A 563 12.23 -2.36 -31.54
N SER A 564 13.56 -2.44 -31.50
CA SER A 564 14.44 -1.51 -32.22
C SER A 564 14.20 -1.54 -33.73
N VAL A 565 14.02 -2.73 -34.31
CA VAL A 565 13.70 -2.90 -35.75
C VAL A 565 12.32 -2.33 -36.07
N PHE A 566 11.31 -2.64 -35.26
CA PHE A 566 9.94 -2.18 -35.47
C PHE A 566 9.83 -0.66 -35.50
N TYR A 567 10.46 0.02 -34.54
CA TYR A 567 10.48 1.49 -34.48
C TYR A 567 11.51 2.11 -35.45
N GLY A 568 12.51 1.37 -35.88
CA GLY A 568 13.64 1.90 -36.65
C GLY A 568 14.53 2.84 -35.82
N TYR A 569 14.66 2.62 -34.51
CA TYR A 569 15.40 3.46 -33.57
C TYR A 569 16.77 2.86 -33.22
N PRO A 570 17.84 3.70 -33.15
CA PRO A 570 19.11 3.28 -32.59
C PRO A 570 19.05 3.26 -31.05
N LEU A 571 19.87 2.41 -30.44
CA LEU A 571 19.91 2.17 -29.01
C LEU A 571 21.24 2.58 -28.40
N LEU A 572 21.22 3.32 -27.28
CA LEU A 572 22.37 3.49 -26.42
C LEU A 572 22.32 2.43 -25.32
N ILE A 573 23.27 1.52 -25.36
CA ILE A 573 23.31 0.33 -24.49
C ILE A 573 24.39 0.51 -23.44
N GLU A 574 24.08 0.15 -22.19
CA GLU A 574 25.11 0.03 -21.15
C GLU A 574 26.08 -1.11 -21.54
N ASN A 575 27.36 -0.80 -21.69
CA ASN A 575 28.35 -1.75 -22.17
C ASN A 575 29.23 -2.40 -21.10
N ASN A 576 28.90 -2.23 -19.83
CA ASN A 576 29.52 -2.96 -18.73
C ASN A 576 29.32 -4.49 -18.89
N LYS A 577 28.26 -4.87 -19.56
CA LYS A 577 27.91 -6.24 -19.96
C LYS A 577 27.75 -6.26 -21.48
N TYR A 578 28.70 -6.90 -22.18
CA TYR A 578 28.81 -6.78 -23.64
C TYR A 578 28.03 -7.83 -24.44
N GLY A 579 27.29 -8.71 -23.77
CA GLY A 579 26.55 -9.81 -24.39
C GLY A 579 25.51 -9.36 -25.43
N ILE A 580 24.70 -8.35 -25.08
CA ILE A 580 23.69 -7.81 -26.01
C ILE A 580 24.33 -7.13 -27.25
N VAL A 581 25.43 -6.40 -27.08
CA VAL A 581 26.14 -5.77 -28.22
C VAL A 581 26.65 -6.80 -29.20
N ARG A 582 27.32 -7.88 -28.70
CA ARG A 582 27.75 -9.01 -29.52
C ARG A 582 26.59 -9.72 -30.21
N TYR A 583 25.42 -9.79 -29.53
CA TYR A 583 24.23 -10.37 -30.13
C TYR A 583 23.77 -9.57 -31.35
N PHE A 584 23.68 -8.23 -31.24
CA PHE A 584 23.33 -7.36 -32.39
C PHE A 584 24.36 -7.45 -33.51
N GLU A 585 25.66 -7.51 -33.19
CA GLU A 585 26.74 -7.71 -34.16
C GLU A 585 26.58 -9.05 -34.91
N SER A 586 26.34 -10.13 -34.17
CA SER A 586 26.20 -11.48 -34.77
C SER A 586 24.97 -11.62 -35.67
N ARG A 587 23.95 -10.76 -35.48
CA ARG A 587 22.71 -10.70 -36.25
C ARG A 587 22.77 -9.68 -37.39
N GLY A 588 23.89 -8.96 -37.57
CA GLY A 588 24.06 -7.94 -38.61
C GLY A 588 23.32 -6.61 -38.33
N TYR A 589 23.04 -6.33 -37.07
CA TYR A 589 22.39 -5.08 -36.62
C TYR A 589 23.32 -4.20 -35.81
N GLU A 590 24.61 -4.29 -35.96
CA GLU A 590 25.58 -3.52 -35.22
C GLU A 590 25.36 -2.00 -35.31
N GLU A 591 24.82 -1.50 -36.43
CA GLU A 591 24.57 -0.06 -36.62
C GLU A 591 23.34 0.45 -35.87
N TYR A 592 22.52 -0.46 -35.29
CA TYR A 592 21.46 -0.09 -34.35
C TYR A 592 22.01 0.21 -32.95
N VAL A 593 23.24 -0.19 -32.64
CA VAL A 593 23.89 0.14 -31.37
C VAL A 593 24.70 1.41 -31.53
N MET A 594 24.32 2.44 -30.76
CA MET A 594 24.99 3.75 -30.79
C MET A 594 26.40 3.67 -30.21
N LYS A 595 27.27 4.52 -30.74
CA LYS A 595 28.56 4.83 -30.11
C LYS A 595 28.34 5.80 -28.95
N ARG A 596 29.30 5.84 -28.03
CA ARG A 596 29.27 6.82 -26.91
C ARG A 596 29.06 8.24 -27.44
N PRO A 597 28.08 8.99 -26.93
CA PRO A 597 27.83 10.38 -27.33
C PRO A 597 29.09 11.25 -27.15
N GLU A 598 29.34 12.18 -28.10
CA GLU A 598 30.58 12.97 -28.11
C GLU A 598 30.75 13.86 -26.86
N HIS A 599 29.67 14.40 -26.33
CA HIS A 599 29.67 15.23 -25.11
C HIS A 599 30.02 14.48 -23.81
N LEU A 600 29.95 13.15 -23.85
CA LEU A 600 30.30 12.29 -22.73
C LEU A 600 31.67 11.59 -22.93
N LYS A 601 32.42 11.96 -23.94
CA LYS A 601 33.77 11.42 -24.16
C LYS A 601 34.78 12.12 -23.26
N THR A 602 35.58 11.32 -22.57
CA THR A 602 36.72 11.87 -21.80
C THR A 602 37.79 12.42 -22.76
N PRO A 603 38.25 13.65 -22.58
CA PRO A 603 39.35 14.20 -23.40
C PRO A 603 40.59 13.29 -23.35
N GLY A 604 41.13 12.93 -24.52
CA GLY A 604 42.33 12.06 -24.61
C GLY A 604 42.05 10.54 -24.64
N SER A 605 40.81 10.07 -24.58
CA SER A 605 40.47 8.66 -24.69
C SER A 605 40.59 8.18 -26.15
N ILE A 606 41.50 7.22 -26.39
CA ILE A 606 41.79 6.63 -27.71
C ILE A 606 40.66 5.73 -28.23
N ASN A 607 39.71 5.34 -27.38
CA ASN A 607 38.66 4.35 -27.66
C ASN A 607 37.38 4.98 -28.27
N THR A 608 37.48 5.57 -29.42
CA THR A 608 36.35 6.15 -30.19
C THR A 608 35.53 5.09 -30.95
N LYS A 609 35.94 3.81 -30.94
CA LYS A 609 35.34 2.76 -31.75
C LYS A 609 34.36 1.87 -30.98
N THR A 610 34.33 1.92 -29.66
CA THR A 610 33.48 1.02 -28.85
C THR A 610 32.02 1.46 -28.90
N ARG A 611 31.12 0.50 -29.14
CA ARG A 611 29.67 0.73 -29.10
C ARG A 611 29.17 0.69 -27.66
N GLY A 612 28.08 1.43 -27.38
CA GLY A 612 27.52 1.59 -26.05
C GLY A 612 28.26 2.58 -25.16
N ILE A 613 27.88 2.63 -23.89
CA ILE A 613 28.44 3.56 -22.89
C ILE A 613 28.69 2.82 -21.57
N PRO A 614 29.89 2.98 -20.96
CA PRO A 614 30.10 2.49 -19.58
C PRO A 614 29.44 3.43 -18.60
N SER A 615 28.58 2.93 -17.73
CA SER A 615 27.85 3.72 -16.74
C SER A 615 28.57 3.85 -15.39
N ASN A 616 29.85 3.44 -15.29
CA ASN A 616 30.61 3.41 -14.03
C ASN A 616 31.36 4.72 -13.73
N SER A 617 31.47 5.65 -14.66
CA SER A 617 32.15 6.92 -14.42
C SER A 617 31.18 7.92 -13.76
N GLN A 618 31.68 8.70 -12.79
CA GLN A 618 30.92 9.74 -12.10
C GLN A 618 30.26 10.72 -13.08
N ASP A 619 30.97 11.12 -14.12
CA ASP A 619 30.45 12.05 -15.15
C ASP A 619 29.19 11.49 -15.87
N VAL A 620 29.20 10.17 -16.18
CA VAL A 620 28.04 9.52 -16.82
C VAL A 620 26.89 9.37 -15.83
N ILE A 621 27.18 9.06 -14.57
CA ILE A 621 26.16 8.94 -13.51
C ILE A 621 25.45 10.27 -13.28
N GLN A 622 26.22 11.36 -13.16
CA GLN A 622 25.65 12.70 -13.00
C GLN A 622 24.89 13.16 -14.23
N ALA A 623 25.45 12.98 -15.43
CA ALA A 623 24.77 13.35 -16.69
C ALA A 623 23.45 12.59 -16.84
N HIS A 624 23.41 11.34 -16.45
CA HIS A 624 22.23 10.48 -16.43
C HIS A 624 21.15 11.02 -15.47
N ALA A 625 21.51 11.33 -14.22
CA ALA A 625 20.60 11.90 -13.24
C ALA A 625 20.06 13.27 -13.68
N HIS A 626 20.93 14.16 -14.15
CA HIS A 626 20.51 15.47 -14.67
C HIS A 626 19.60 15.40 -15.90
N ALA A 627 19.81 14.40 -16.78
CA ALA A 627 18.92 14.23 -17.93
C ALA A 627 17.51 13.81 -17.51
N ILE A 628 17.39 12.95 -16.49
CA ILE A 628 16.09 12.56 -15.93
C ILE A 628 15.45 13.72 -15.17
N GLU A 629 16.21 14.43 -14.33
CA GLU A 629 15.75 15.60 -13.60
C GLU A 629 15.17 16.67 -14.55
N ALA A 630 15.89 17.01 -15.59
CA ALA A 630 15.40 17.96 -16.59
C ALA A 630 14.12 17.48 -17.29
N TYR A 631 14.06 16.19 -17.63
CA TYR A 631 12.86 15.61 -18.22
C TYR A 631 11.65 15.65 -17.26
N ILE A 632 11.85 15.37 -15.99
CA ILE A 632 10.79 15.43 -14.97
C ILE A 632 10.27 16.87 -14.85
N GLU A 633 11.15 17.86 -14.77
CA GLU A 633 10.75 19.26 -14.64
C GLU A 633 9.94 19.76 -15.84
N GLU A 634 10.27 19.32 -17.06
CA GLU A 634 9.64 19.80 -18.29
C GLU A 634 8.44 18.97 -18.74
N HIS A 635 8.41 17.64 -18.48
CA HIS A 635 7.51 16.71 -19.16
C HIS A 635 6.76 15.74 -18.23
N VAL A 636 6.87 15.87 -16.90
CA VAL A 636 6.19 15.03 -15.90
C VAL A 636 5.39 15.92 -14.95
N GLY A 637 4.19 15.47 -14.58
CA GLY A 637 3.26 16.26 -13.76
C GLY A 637 2.75 17.49 -14.49
N VAL A 638 2.21 18.44 -13.76
CA VAL A 638 1.74 19.71 -14.34
C VAL A 638 2.94 20.59 -14.69
N ASN A 639 3.01 21.02 -15.94
CA ASN A 639 4.00 22.00 -16.36
C ASN A 639 3.61 23.39 -15.84
N ASN A 640 4.46 24.00 -15.03
CA ASN A 640 4.18 25.28 -14.37
C ASN A 640 4.01 26.46 -15.34
N GLU A 641 4.55 26.36 -16.56
CA GLU A 641 4.48 27.44 -17.56
C GLU A 641 3.24 27.31 -18.45
N THR A 642 2.89 26.08 -18.87
CA THR A 642 1.79 25.83 -19.81
C THR A 642 0.52 25.36 -19.14
N GLY A 643 0.57 24.87 -17.90
CA GLY A 643 -0.54 24.23 -17.19
C GLY A 643 -0.95 22.85 -17.76
N GLU A 644 -0.20 22.33 -18.74
CA GLU A 644 -0.48 21.04 -19.34
C GLU A 644 0.12 19.89 -18.51
N MET A 645 -0.60 18.77 -18.47
CA MET A 645 -0.13 17.54 -17.82
C MET A 645 0.89 16.82 -18.71
N GLY A 646 1.93 16.31 -18.10
CA GLY A 646 2.97 15.52 -18.76
C GLY A 646 2.45 14.22 -19.40
N LYS A 647 3.22 13.65 -20.33
CA LYS A 647 2.86 12.44 -21.10
C LYS A 647 3.77 11.25 -20.77
N MET A 648 4.14 11.12 -19.49
CA MET A 648 4.87 9.95 -19.00
C MET A 648 3.89 8.89 -18.44
N TYR A 649 3.53 7.93 -19.30
CA TYR A 649 2.47 6.94 -19.00
C TYR A 649 2.97 5.62 -18.36
N PHE A 650 4.27 5.50 -18.05
CA PHE A 650 4.86 4.28 -17.52
C PHE A 650 5.05 4.36 -16.00
N ASP A 651 4.03 3.93 -15.25
CA ASP A 651 4.02 4.00 -13.78
C ASP A 651 5.20 3.25 -13.14
N ARG A 652 5.64 2.12 -13.72
CA ARG A 652 6.81 1.38 -13.21
C ARG A 652 8.10 2.21 -13.26
N THR A 653 8.29 3.01 -14.32
CA THR A 653 9.44 3.90 -14.44
C THR A 653 9.31 5.07 -13.48
N LEU A 654 8.10 5.62 -13.31
CA LEU A 654 7.82 6.66 -12.32
C LEU A 654 8.11 6.17 -10.89
N GLU A 655 7.68 4.97 -10.54
CA GLU A 655 8.00 4.33 -9.26
C GLU A 655 9.51 4.10 -9.06
N ASP A 656 10.20 3.68 -10.10
CA ASP A 656 11.66 3.47 -10.07
C ASP A 656 12.41 4.78 -9.85
N TRP A 657 11.95 5.88 -10.46
CA TRP A 657 12.48 7.22 -10.26
C TRP A 657 12.25 7.74 -8.84
N ILE A 658 11.08 7.46 -8.23
CA ILE A 658 10.79 7.83 -6.84
C ILE A 658 11.82 7.22 -5.89
N GLY A 659 12.14 5.95 -6.08
CA GLY A 659 13.08 5.22 -5.22
C GLY A 659 14.56 5.47 -5.53
N TYR A 660 14.90 6.12 -6.63
CA TYR A 660 16.27 6.24 -7.12
C TYR A 660 17.18 7.03 -6.19
N LYS A 661 18.35 6.44 -5.89
CA LYS A 661 19.44 7.07 -5.14
C LYS A 661 20.76 6.91 -5.90
N ILE A 662 21.44 8.01 -6.12
CA ILE A 662 22.72 8.02 -6.86
C ILE A 662 23.74 7.06 -6.26
N ASP A 663 23.79 6.95 -4.93
CA ASP A 663 24.74 6.10 -4.19
C ASP A 663 24.40 4.61 -4.24
N ASN A 664 23.16 4.21 -4.61
CA ASN A 664 22.72 2.81 -4.63
C ASN A 664 21.92 2.47 -5.90
N ARG A 665 22.46 2.78 -7.06
CA ARG A 665 21.79 2.69 -8.37
C ARG A 665 21.61 1.26 -8.91
N THR A 666 22.28 0.26 -8.36
CA THR A 666 22.27 -1.12 -8.89
C THR A 666 20.91 -1.84 -8.83
N LYS A 667 19.89 -1.21 -8.25
CA LYS A 667 18.53 -1.75 -8.12
C LYS A 667 17.51 -1.05 -9.01
N PHE A 668 17.92 -0.08 -9.83
CA PHE A 668 17.04 0.83 -10.56
C PHE A 668 17.24 0.69 -12.06
N ASP A 669 16.96 -0.51 -12.59
CA ASP A 669 17.20 -0.86 -14.01
C ASP A 669 16.38 0.03 -14.97
N LEU A 670 15.13 0.41 -14.58
CA LEU A 670 14.28 1.31 -15.38
C LEU A 670 14.80 2.75 -15.38
N THR A 671 15.32 3.22 -14.26
CA THR A 671 15.97 4.54 -14.18
C THR A 671 17.20 4.59 -15.06
N ILE A 672 18.04 3.55 -15.06
CA ILE A 672 19.24 3.49 -15.89
C ILE A 672 18.87 3.50 -17.37
N SER A 673 17.94 2.65 -17.80
CA SER A 673 17.53 2.56 -19.20
C SER A 673 16.82 3.82 -19.71
N SER A 674 15.96 4.45 -18.90
CA SER A 674 15.30 5.71 -19.27
C SER A 674 16.28 6.87 -19.40
N GLY A 675 17.22 7.01 -18.47
CA GLY A 675 18.26 8.01 -18.54
C GLY A 675 19.21 7.81 -19.72
N LEU A 676 19.54 6.57 -20.09
CA LEU A 676 20.31 6.30 -21.31
C LEU A 676 19.57 6.73 -22.58
N ALA A 677 18.24 6.54 -22.63
CA ALA A 677 17.42 7.03 -23.74
C ALA A 677 17.46 8.57 -23.84
N LEU A 678 17.34 9.26 -22.70
CA LEU A 678 17.44 10.72 -22.65
C LEU A 678 18.82 11.24 -23.06
N LEU A 679 19.90 10.62 -22.58
CA LEU A 679 21.27 10.95 -23.00
C LEU A 679 21.48 10.74 -24.50
N ALA A 680 20.91 9.65 -25.06
CA ALA A 680 20.97 9.39 -26.50
C ALA A 680 20.19 10.42 -27.33
N ALA A 681 19.15 11.00 -26.75
CA ALA A 681 18.31 12.00 -27.39
C ALA A 681 18.93 13.42 -27.41
N GLN A 682 19.88 13.72 -26.51
CA GLN A 682 20.51 15.04 -26.41
C GLN A 682 21.22 15.39 -27.72
N ARG A 683 20.81 16.51 -28.34
CA ARG A 683 21.49 17.05 -29.51
C ARG A 683 22.64 17.92 -29.04
N VAL A 684 23.86 17.52 -29.31
CA VAL A 684 25.01 18.44 -29.20
C VAL A 684 24.85 19.53 -30.26
N LYS A 685 24.62 20.78 -29.85
CA LYS A 685 24.84 21.92 -30.75
C LYS A 685 26.32 21.87 -31.11
N LYS A 686 26.66 21.34 -32.30
CA LYS A 686 27.97 21.60 -32.86
C LYS A 686 28.05 23.10 -33.06
N GLU A 687 28.75 23.80 -32.19
CA GLU A 687 29.30 25.09 -32.59
C GLU A 687 30.04 24.83 -33.89
N LYS A 688 29.57 25.45 -34.98
CA LYS A 688 30.38 25.51 -36.19
C LYS A 688 31.68 26.14 -35.73
N LYS A 689 32.74 25.33 -35.58
CA LYS A 689 34.07 25.90 -35.61
C LYS A 689 34.08 26.74 -36.87
N GLN A 690 34.09 28.08 -36.74
CA GLN A 690 34.44 28.94 -37.82
C GLN A 690 35.76 28.36 -38.34
N SER A 691 35.73 27.77 -39.53
CA SER A 691 36.95 27.39 -40.20
C SER A 691 37.67 28.74 -40.33
N ASN A 692 38.75 28.90 -39.59
CA ASN A 692 39.74 29.92 -39.90
C ASN A 692 40.31 29.54 -41.25
N PHE A 693 39.47 29.75 -42.31
CA PHE A 693 39.93 29.73 -43.68
C PHE A 693 40.72 31.02 -43.81
N ASP A 694 42.04 30.87 -43.65
CA ASP A 694 42.94 32.01 -43.79
C ASP A 694 43.05 32.32 -45.28
N ASP A 695 42.12 33.17 -45.75
CA ASP A 695 42.07 33.66 -47.12
C ASP A 695 43.43 34.15 -47.58
N LYS A 696 44.20 34.73 -46.67
CA LYS A 696 45.55 35.19 -46.96
C LYS A 696 46.53 34.04 -47.26
N LYS A 697 46.39 32.89 -46.66
CA LYS A 697 47.19 31.74 -46.97
C LYS A 697 46.77 31.05 -48.28
N PHE A 698 45.48 31.05 -48.58
CA PHE A 698 44.97 30.53 -49.83
C PHE A 698 45.41 31.31 -50.99
N PHE A 699 45.26 32.63 -50.94
CA PHE A 699 45.71 33.56 -52.01
C PHE A 699 47.25 33.65 -52.12
N ARG A 700 48.03 33.51 -51.05
CA ARG A 700 49.48 33.38 -51.09
C ARG A 700 50.01 32.19 -51.88
N ARG A 701 49.29 31.07 -51.87
CA ARG A 701 49.63 29.89 -52.67
C ARG A 701 49.42 30.19 -54.17
N TYR A 702 48.36 30.80 -54.59
CA TYR A 702 48.02 31.10 -55.93
C TYR A 702 48.96 32.28 -56.52
N THR A 703 49.27 33.25 -55.73
CA THR A 703 50.17 34.33 -56.15
C THR A 703 51.63 33.85 -56.29
N LYS A 704 52.07 32.80 -55.75
CA LYS A 704 53.41 32.24 -56.01
C LYS A 704 53.49 31.40 -57.30
N GLU A 705 52.42 30.85 -57.79
CA GLU A 705 52.36 30.04 -59.03
C GLU A 705 52.22 30.96 -60.28
N ILE A 706 51.73 32.17 -60.16
CA ILE A 706 51.61 33.16 -61.28
C ILE A 706 52.92 33.93 -61.51
N ARG A 707 53.96 33.78 -60.65
CA ARG A 707 55.27 34.41 -60.83
C ARG A 707 56.38 33.49 -61.30
N ARG A 708 56.04 32.36 -62.00
CA ARG A 708 57.01 31.55 -62.76
C ARG A 708 56.68 31.61 -64.23
#